data_a6363ba75a4b323ea288b888c1defd5c
#
_entry.id   a6363ba75a4b323ea288b888c1defd5c
#
_cell.length_a   1.000
_cell.length_b   1.000
_cell.length_c   1.000
_cell.angle_alpha   90.00
_cell.angle_beta   90.00
_cell.angle_gamma   90.00
#
_symmetry.space_group_name_H-M   'P 1'
#
loop_
_entity.id
_entity.type
_entity.pdbx_description
1 polymer ?
#
loop_
_entity_poly.entity_id
_entity_poly.type
_entity_poly.pdbx_seq_one_letter_code
_entity_poly.pdbx_strand_id
1 'polypeptide(L)'
;MHRLASEVQDQVKLAGNVFAWSVLLKFALLCADLCETMVCGRGRQCELNEAGEASCVCQKSCKKRRKPVCGSDGNYYINHCELHRAACLAGKPIAIDHRGNCNRVEHASSTEKTNSTQAGTDSKMERTEMPPHEAKVATTTESEDSTQQDCTQQEYDFMKENLLLYNNAKMTDNKKTGNEYLVSIMFSHYDHNHNGLLEAEELWKAGEEDRLGQLSTVCILADMLLFDDANHDGRLNINEFYLAFSKLYSVSVVSLDKSLEVNHVTARVGDNVEIKCDVTGTPPPPIVWRRNNMDLSSLSEDEIKVFVDGSLYLTNVQLVHSGNYTCHAQRNHDVIQTHILHVQTMPEVRVIPKLQSRAPGELAEMECHVTGVPTPRVTWLKNDEGLRVATDKYTIIGNGTALMVGKITYSDTGAYMCVASNPAGSTRDISSLVVQDQPTPTAPSEERRFFTFHDWGVAVYDPDNCRLYHQIQSVDIIPGTQEYVCGDRGANCSWGRAINVADRYVYVSQPTKGRVLIISRIQMVVVDVVVTDKFPVDLHYVPHLDQVWVLCWRGPVDRGTKTIQIIRDASQKKKHHTVHPEPVDGHFDLVSGLFIPPAQDLGYPWKYGYVVHTNQRGMYKMDLRAMKYIKTVDLTPYNCAPASADFASLGGFVILECLEPITQRPMGQILLDYLTDTVLSHKTNLFGRPRVSPDSRHVITLQSANNSVVIVAQEVTEQGLRFLFDVKTTLQISDATFFTSRTSHSYDLYASSSTKEDILLVNLQDGKVEVITGTGRAIDPRGARWGNANRPISSAGVFGTYMVTTASEAVFVLNGKTRTVNCEIGNVVHPRMMVWVRSP
;
A
#
# COMPACT_ATOMS: atom_id res chain seq x y z
N MET A 1 37.29 3.49 31.61
CA MET A 1 35.95 3.94 32.04
C MET A 1 35.76 4.00 33.56
N HIS A 2 36.17 3.01 34.36
CA HIS A 2 36.03 3.09 35.84
C HIS A 2 36.86 4.16 36.53
N ARG A 3 38.03 4.56 36.01
CA ARG A 3 38.86 5.65 36.55
C ARG A 3 38.33 7.04 36.21
N LEU A 4 37.83 7.25 35.05
CA LEU A 4 37.18 8.52 34.62
C LEU A 4 35.85 8.76 35.36
N ALA A 5 35.10 7.72 35.68
CA ALA A 5 33.86 7.85 36.42
C ALA A 5 34.06 8.26 37.89
N SER A 6 35.17 7.85 38.53
CA SER A 6 35.52 8.26 39.90
C SER A 6 36.02 9.70 40.02
N GLU A 7 36.77 10.19 39.00
CA GLU A 7 37.22 11.58 38.95
C GLU A 7 36.10 12.58 38.65
N VAL A 8 35.12 12.18 37.86
CA VAL A 8 33.93 13.00 37.59
C VAL A 8 32.97 13.04 38.79
N GLN A 9 32.89 11.98 39.59
CA GLN A 9 32.04 11.95 40.78
C GLN A 9 32.58 12.87 41.90
N ASP A 10 33.89 13.09 41.97
CA ASP A 10 34.48 14.02 42.93
C ASP A 10 34.40 15.49 42.50
N GLN A 11 34.37 15.78 41.21
CA GLN A 11 34.17 17.12 40.65
C GLN A 11 32.70 17.60 40.76
N VAL A 12 31.76 16.71 40.71
CA VAL A 12 30.31 17.03 40.84
C VAL A 12 29.89 17.36 42.27
N LYS A 13 30.64 16.89 43.27
CA LYS A 13 30.41 17.25 44.68
C LYS A 13 30.84 18.66 45.05
N LEU A 14 31.63 19.30 44.20
CA LEU A 14 32.19 20.66 44.45
C LEU A 14 31.44 21.78 43.72
N ALA A 15 30.57 21.46 42.76
CA ALA A 15 29.78 22.43 42.00
C ALA A 15 28.27 22.17 42.17
N GLY A 16 27.63 22.79 43.14
CA GLY A 16 26.20 22.74 43.36
C GLY A 16 25.44 23.49 42.27
N ASN A 17 25.34 22.93 41.04
CA ASN A 17 24.58 23.56 39.96
C ASN A 17 23.92 22.57 39.05
N VAL A 18 22.64 22.75 38.86
CA VAL A 18 21.70 22.00 37.97
C VAL A 18 22.15 21.97 36.51
N PHE A 19 23.10 22.81 36.10
CA PHE A 19 23.65 22.91 34.76
C PHE A 19 24.59 21.75 34.38
N ALA A 20 25.23 21.10 35.33
CA ALA A 20 26.17 20.00 35.04
C ALA A 20 25.45 18.71 34.61
N TRP A 21 24.24 18.47 35.09
CA TRP A 21 23.44 17.30 34.73
C TRP A 21 22.93 17.34 33.28
N SER A 22 22.65 18.52 32.75
CA SER A 22 22.14 18.64 31.36
C SER A 22 23.26 18.41 30.33
N VAL A 23 24.50 18.67 30.67
CA VAL A 23 25.67 18.48 29.79
C VAL A 23 26.09 17.01 29.79
N LEU A 24 26.06 16.35 30.95
CA LEU A 24 26.38 14.91 31.06
C LEU A 24 25.32 14.02 30.41
N LEU A 25 24.05 14.40 30.50
CA LEU A 25 22.97 13.71 29.80
C LEU A 25 23.06 13.88 28.26
N LYS A 26 23.50 15.06 27.80
CA LYS A 26 23.73 15.31 26.37
C LYS A 26 24.96 14.55 25.84
N PHE A 27 26.01 14.38 26.63
CA PHE A 27 27.17 13.56 26.24
C PHE A 27 26.86 12.06 26.24
N ALA A 28 26.09 11.57 27.20
CA ALA A 28 25.63 10.18 27.22
C ALA A 28 24.66 9.84 26.07
N LEU A 29 23.81 10.78 25.67
CA LEU A 29 22.90 10.66 24.51
C LEU A 29 23.67 10.77 23.19
N LEU A 30 24.74 11.53 23.09
CA LEU A 30 25.58 11.63 21.88
C LEU A 30 26.45 10.39 21.64
N CYS A 31 26.81 9.63 22.70
CA CYS A 31 27.56 8.37 22.54
C CYS A 31 26.67 7.16 22.22
N ALA A 32 25.37 7.20 22.53
CA ALA A 32 24.41 6.16 22.14
C ALA A 32 24.07 6.22 20.64
N ASP A 33 24.17 7.40 20.03
CA ASP A 33 23.71 7.65 18.65
C ASP A 33 24.66 7.13 17.56
N LEU A 34 25.94 6.93 17.84
CA LEU A 34 26.94 6.55 16.82
C LEU A 34 26.77 5.09 16.35
N CYS A 35 26.41 4.18 17.25
CA CYS A 35 26.11 2.78 16.88
C CYS A 35 24.66 2.56 16.41
N GLU A 36 23.73 3.46 16.71
CA GLU A 36 22.35 3.41 16.17
C GLU A 36 22.31 3.82 14.69
N THR A 37 23.27 4.62 14.25
CA THR A 37 23.38 5.05 12.85
C THR A 37 24.21 4.11 11.98
N MET A 38 25.00 3.21 12.59
CA MET A 38 25.88 2.29 11.87
C MET A 38 25.25 0.93 11.67
N VAL A 39 24.94 0.58 10.43
CA VAL A 39 24.43 -0.74 10.06
C VAL A 39 25.59 -1.70 9.76
N CYS A 40 25.82 -2.66 10.64
CA CYS A 40 26.82 -3.70 10.45
C CYS A 40 26.25 -4.89 9.69
N GLY A 41 27.07 -5.46 8.79
CA GLY A 41 26.70 -6.66 8.02
C GLY A 41 26.41 -7.88 8.91
N ARG A 42 25.82 -8.92 8.33
CA ARG A 42 25.42 -10.14 9.05
C ARG A 42 26.62 -10.76 9.79
N GLY A 43 26.42 -11.18 11.04
CA GLY A 43 27.46 -11.75 11.89
C GLY A 43 28.39 -10.72 12.54
N ARG A 44 28.12 -9.43 12.38
CA ARG A 44 28.86 -8.32 12.97
C ARG A 44 27.95 -7.48 13.87
N GLN A 45 28.53 -6.79 14.82
CA GLN A 45 27.87 -5.82 15.72
C GLN A 45 28.72 -4.56 15.81
N CYS A 46 28.05 -3.43 16.02
CA CYS A 46 28.75 -2.18 16.24
C CYS A 46 29.33 -2.13 17.65
N GLU A 47 30.61 -1.78 17.76
CA GLU A 47 31.28 -1.46 19.03
C GLU A 47 32.09 -0.19 18.88
N LEU A 48 32.15 0.60 19.94
CA LEU A 48 32.99 1.79 20.02
C LEU A 48 34.42 1.37 20.45
N ASN A 49 35.43 1.82 19.72
CA ASN A 49 36.82 1.62 20.11
C ASN A 49 37.22 2.54 21.29
N GLU A 50 38.41 2.40 21.82
CA GLU A 50 38.91 3.24 22.94
C GLU A 50 38.99 4.73 22.59
N ALA A 51 39.02 5.07 21.31
CA ALA A 51 39.00 6.45 20.81
C ALA A 51 37.58 7.02 20.64
N GLY A 52 36.50 6.22 20.86
CA GLY A 52 35.10 6.63 20.71
C GLY A 52 34.57 6.53 19.28
N GLU A 53 35.30 5.88 18.37
CA GLU A 53 34.85 5.68 16.99
C GLU A 53 34.07 4.39 16.87
N ALA A 54 32.94 4.43 16.14
CA ALA A 54 32.09 3.25 15.90
C ALA A 54 32.70 2.34 14.83
N SER A 55 32.85 1.05 15.13
CA SER A 55 33.36 0.06 14.19
C SER A 55 32.58 -1.23 14.25
N CYS A 56 32.48 -1.91 13.09
CA CYS A 56 31.79 -3.20 12.98
C CYS A 56 32.72 -4.36 13.28
N VAL A 57 32.59 -4.95 14.45
CA VAL A 57 33.35 -6.13 14.90
C VAL A 57 32.51 -7.41 14.77
N CYS A 58 33.15 -8.58 14.77
CA CYS A 58 32.42 -9.84 14.76
C CYS A 58 31.58 -10.02 16.02
N GLN A 59 30.35 -10.49 15.86
CA GLN A 59 29.42 -10.67 16.96
C GLN A 59 29.96 -11.64 18.03
N LYS A 60 29.94 -11.25 19.30
CA LYS A 60 30.52 -12.04 20.39
C LYS A 60 29.73 -13.29 20.72
N SER A 61 28.40 -13.23 20.66
CA SER A 61 27.50 -14.36 20.92
C SER A 61 26.18 -14.24 20.16
N CYS A 62 25.56 -15.35 19.85
CA CYS A 62 24.27 -15.44 19.21
C CYS A 62 23.16 -15.88 20.18
N LYS A 63 21.91 -15.42 19.95
CA LYS A 63 20.75 -15.89 20.72
C LYS A 63 20.54 -17.39 20.49
N LYS A 64 20.33 -18.16 21.56
CA LYS A 64 20.20 -19.64 21.54
C LYS A 64 18.87 -20.11 20.94
N ARG A 65 18.46 -19.62 19.76
CA ARG A 65 17.33 -20.18 19.02
C ARG A 65 17.86 -21.30 18.09
N ARG A 66 17.38 -22.52 18.26
CA ARG A 66 17.71 -23.64 17.39
C ARG A 66 16.92 -23.52 16.09
N LYS A 67 17.59 -23.12 15.02
CA LYS A 67 17.13 -23.19 13.63
C LYS A 67 18.33 -23.58 12.79
N PRO A 68 18.64 -24.90 12.74
CA PRO A 68 19.89 -25.37 12.18
C PRO A 68 20.02 -25.06 10.68
N VAL A 69 21.25 -24.79 10.26
CA VAL A 69 21.58 -24.52 8.86
C VAL A 69 22.93 -25.16 8.50
N CYS A 70 23.06 -25.58 7.24
CA CYS A 70 24.31 -26.01 6.67
C CYS A 70 25.07 -24.83 6.05
N GLY A 71 26.37 -24.76 6.28
CA GLY A 71 27.24 -23.82 5.58
C GLY A 71 27.81 -24.42 4.29
N SER A 72 28.13 -23.55 3.33
CA SER A 72 28.86 -23.93 2.12
C SER A 72 30.27 -24.50 2.39
N ASP A 73 30.73 -24.46 3.61
CA ASP A 73 31.93 -25.05 4.13
C ASP A 73 31.74 -26.51 4.64
N GLY A 74 30.54 -27.08 4.47
CA GLY A 74 30.15 -28.41 4.90
C GLY A 74 29.90 -28.53 6.41
N ASN A 75 29.92 -27.45 7.17
CA ASN A 75 29.72 -27.46 8.62
C ASN A 75 28.27 -27.18 8.99
N TYR A 76 27.85 -27.80 10.10
CA TYR A 76 26.55 -27.61 10.70
C TYR A 76 26.57 -26.46 11.72
N TYR A 77 25.63 -25.54 11.61
CA TYR A 77 25.46 -24.42 12.51
C TYR A 77 24.09 -24.45 13.19
N ILE A 78 24.07 -24.14 14.49
CA ILE A 78 22.85 -24.20 15.32
C ILE A 78 21.79 -23.23 14.83
N ASN A 79 22.19 -22.12 14.20
CA ASN A 79 21.31 -21.13 13.58
C ASN A 79 22.08 -20.23 12.60
N HIS A 80 21.36 -19.45 11.82
CA HIS A 80 21.92 -18.49 10.84
C HIS A 80 22.90 -17.50 11.46
N CYS A 81 22.68 -17.08 12.71
CA CYS A 81 23.57 -16.14 13.39
C CYS A 81 24.96 -16.76 13.62
N GLU A 82 25.02 -18.01 14.09
CA GLU A 82 26.29 -18.71 14.31
C GLU A 82 27.05 -18.97 12.99
N LEU A 83 26.36 -19.25 11.89
CA LEU A 83 26.96 -19.36 10.56
C LEU A 83 27.61 -18.03 10.16
N HIS A 84 26.89 -16.92 10.26
CA HIS A 84 27.44 -15.62 9.88
C HIS A 84 28.52 -15.12 10.85
N ARG A 85 28.41 -15.48 12.12
CA ARG A 85 29.48 -15.22 13.11
C ARG A 85 30.76 -15.99 12.76
N ALA A 86 30.64 -17.27 12.41
CA ALA A 86 31.76 -18.08 11.98
C ALA A 86 32.41 -17.55 10.69
N ALA A 87 31.61 -17.12 9.71
CA ALA A 87 32.09 -16.47 8.50
C ALA A 87 32.87 -15.18 8.80
N CYS A 88 32.39 -14.37 9.76
CA CYS A 88 33.07 -13.16 10.18
C CYS A 88 34.42 -13.49 10.85
N LEU A 89 34.46 -14.45 11.79
CA LEU A 89 35.67 -14.84 12.52
C LEU A 89 36.71 -15.48 11.59
N ALA A 90 36.24 -16.24 10.58
CA ALA A 90 37.12 -16.89 9.61
C ALA A 90 37.59 -15.91 8.50
N GLY A 91 37.02 -14.71 8.42
CA GLY A 91 37.32 -13.75 7.35
C GLY A 91 36.93 -14.23 5.94
N LYS A 92 36.08 -15.26 5.83
CA LYS A 92 35.65 -15.87 4.57
C LYS A 92 34.13 -15.92 4.50
N PRO A 93 33.52 -15.65 3.33
CA PRO A 93 32.07 -15.77 3.17
C PRO A 93 31.67 -17.25 3.25
N ILE A 94 30.74 -17.58 4.17
CA ILE A 94 30.09 -18.88 4.27
C ILE A 94 28.64 -18.67 3.88
N ALA A 95 28.23 -19.21 2.75
CA ALA A 95 26.83 -19.18 2.30
C ALA A 95 26.02 -20.30 2.96
N ILE A 96 24.71 -20.19 2.95
CA ILE A 96 23.84 -21.27 3.41
C ILE A 96 23.77 -22.30 2.28
N ASP A 97 24.09 -23.56 2.59
CA ASP A 97 23.88 -24.67 1.66
C ASP A 97 22.46 -25.22 1.85
N HIS A 98 21.60 -24.95 0.88
CA HIS A 98 20.24 -25.45 0.85
C HIS A 98 20.13 -26.93 0.45
N ARG A 99 21.23 -27.55 -0.02
CA ARG A 99 21.27 -28.96 -0.41
C ARG A 99 21.47 -29.91 0.76
N GLY A 100 21.65 -29.41 1.97
CA GLY A 100 21.58 -30.17 3.21
C GLY A 100 22.77 -31.14 3.50
N ASN A 101 23.87 -31.10 2.74
CA ASN A 101 25.03 -31.97 2.92
C ASN A 101 25.96 -31.46 4.05
N CYS A 102 25.52 -31.54 5.31
CA CYS A 102 26.42 -31.30 6.44
C CYS A 102 26.77 -32.59 7.17
N ASN A 103 28.03 -32.75 7.57
CA ASN A 103 28.44 -33.76 8.49
C ASN A 103 27.91 -33.45 9.90
N ARG A 104 26.95 -34.24 10.36
CA ARG A 104 26.37 -34.12 11.69
C ARG A 104 27.33 -34.67 12.74
N VAL A 105 28.11 -33.82 13.38
CA VAL A 105 28.88 -34.24 14.56
C VAL A 105 27.92 -34.20 15.76
N GLU A 106 27.53 -35.38 16.22
CA GLU A 106 26.78 -35.54 17.48
C GLU A 106 27.70 -35.19 18.65
N HIS A 107 27.45 -34.12 19.33
CA HIS A 107 28.02 -33.83 20.64
C HIS A 107 27.23 -34.57 21.73
N ALA A 108 27.77 -35.77 22.09
CA ALA A 108 27.44 -36.39 23.36
C ALA A 108 28.19 -35.67 24.49
N SER A 109 27.47 -35.32 25.51
CA SER A 109 27.96 -34.79 26.78
C SER A 109 28.65 -35.91 27.57
N SER A 110 29.91 -35.70 28.01
CA SER A 110 30.29 -35.92 29.41
C SER A 110 31.78 -35.98 29.62
N THR A 111 32.24 -35.24 30.59
CA THR A 111 33.31 -35.46 31.61
C THR A 111 34.58 -36.23 31.28
N GLU A 112 35.67 -35.46 31.45
CA GLU A 112 37.00 -35.81 32.00
C GLU A 112 37.59 -37.23 31.89
N LYS A 113 38.74 -37.38 31.27
CA LYS A 113 40.11 -37.52 31.85
C LYS A 113 41.13 -38.04 30.88
N THR A 114 42.21 -37.27 30.87
CA THR A 114 43.66 -37.64 30.78
C THR A 114 44.19 -38.81 29.99
N ASN A 115 45.23 -38.43 29.27
CA ASN A 115 46.52 -39.02 29.01
C ASN A 115 46.76 -39.99 27.86
N SER A 116 47.59 -39.50 27.00
CA SER A 116 48.94 -39.97 26.58
C SER A 116 49.09 -40.94 25.41
N THR A 117 49.92 -40.45 24.54
CA THR A 117 51.04 -41.08 23.81
C THR A 117 50.79 -41.97 22.60
N GLN A 118 51.30 -41.44 21.52
CA GLN A 118 52.25 -41.95 20.55
C GLN A 118 51.81 -42.98 19.49
N ALA A 119 52.10 -42.53 18.30
CA ALA A 119 52.92 -43.18 17.27
C ALA A 119 52.30 -44.21 16.37
N GLY A 120 52.27 -43.87 15.13
CA GLY A 120 53.17 -44.60 14.23
C GLY A 120 52.50 -45.16 12.97
N THR A 121 53.01 -44.63 11.88
CA THR A 121 53.41 -45.28 10.64
C THR A 121 52.38 -45.63 9.58
N ASP A 122 52.45 -44.84 8.50
CA ASP A 122 52.83 -45.28 7.11
C ASP A 122 52.16 -46.46 6.46
N SER A 123 51.51 -46.22 5.32
CA SER A 123 51.88 -46.70 3.96
C SER A 123 50.74 -46.40 3.00
N LYS A 124 50.95 -45.57 2.07
CA LYS A 124 51.44 -45.61 0.71
C LYS A 124 50.70 -46.53 -0.27
N MET A 125 50.36 -45.88 -1.39
CA MET A 125 50.22 -46.36 -2.77
C MET A 125 48.85 -46.94 -3.17
N GLU A 126 48.28 -46.66 -4.31
CA GLU A 126 48.85 -46.26 -5.61
C GLU A 126 47.77 -45.66 -6.55
N ARG A 127 48.27 -44.83 -7.45
CA ARG A 127 47.61 -44.25 -8.62
C ARG A 127 47.24 -45.33 -9.66
N THR A 128 46.22 -45.13 -10.41
CA THR A 128 46.22 -45.38 -11.85
C THR A 128 45.44 -44.32 -12.63
N GLU A 129 46.09 -43.78 -13.64
CA GLU A 129 45.71 -42.77 -14.57
C GLU A 129 44.97 -43.35 -15.80
N MET A 130 43.98 -42.61 -16.28
CA MET A 130 43.68 -42.18 -17.64
C MET A 130 43.83 -43.12 -18.87
N PRO A 131 43.18 -42.87 -20.02
CA PRO A 131 43.21 -41.65 -20.78
C PRO A 131 41.92 -41.25 -21.57
N PRO A 132 42.01 -40.14 -22.32
CA PRO A 132 40.88 -39.37 -22.82
C PRO A 132 40.56 -39.65 -24.30
N HIS A 133 39.36 -39.20 -24.76
CA HIS A 133 39.17 -38.97 -26.18
C HIS A 133 38.41 -37.68 -26.47
N GLU A 134 38.90 -37.01 -27.46
CA GLU A 134 38.73 -35.66 -27.93
C GLU A 134 37.38 -35.32 -28.54
N ALA A 135 37.09 -34.03 -28.40
CA ALA A 135 36.26 -33.10 -29.09
C ALA A 135 35.83 -33.38 -30.54
N LYS A 136 34.58 -32.97 -30.82
CA LYS A 136 34.26 -32.24 -32.06
C LYS A 136 33.20 -31.17 -31.81
N VAL A 137 33.56 -29.98 -32.22
CA VAL A 137 32.85 -28.75 -32.33
C VAL A 137 31.72 -28.85 -33.38
N ALA A 138 30.52 -28.33 -33.07
CA ALA A 138 29.63 -27.71 -34.06
C ALA A 138 28.58 -26.78 -33.34
N THR A 139 28.85 -25.51 -33.48
CA THR A 139 27.97 -24.36 -33.73
C THR A 139 26.47 -24.35 -33.31
N THR A 140 26.21 -23.39 -32.41
CA THR A 140 25.08 -22.47 -32.34
C THR A 140 23.67 -22.95 -32.66
N THR A 141 22.83 -22.94 -31.64
CA THR A 141 21.53 -22.27 -31.63
C THR A 141 21.11 -21.94 -30.21
N GLU A 142 20.41 -20.84 -30.12
CA GLU A 142 19.98 -20.12 -28.93
C GLU A 142 19.34 -21.00 -27.85
N SER A 143 19.82 -20.89 -26.63
CA SER A 143 19.21 -21.50 -25.45
C SER A 143 18.18 -20.54 -24.86
N GLU A 144 16.91 -20.88 -24.95
CA GLU A 144 15.87 -20.39 -24.07
C GLU A 144 16.24 -20.76 -22.63
N ASP A 145 16.30 -19.75 -21.80
CA ASP A 145 16.50 -19.85 -20.35
C ASP A 145 15.21 -20.38 -19.70
N SER A 146 15.10 -21.70 -19.60
CA SER A 146 14.03 -22.34 -18.86
C SER A 146 14.40 -22.28 -17.38
N THR A 147 13.77 -21.39 -16.64
CA THR A 147 13.66 -21.47 -15.18
C THR A 147 13.05 -22.83 -14.83
N GLN A 148 13.87 -23.74 -14.34
CA GLN A 148 13.44 -25.02 -13.79
C GLN A 148 12.57 -24.71 -12.56
N GLN A 149 11.24 -24.82 -12.73
CA GLN A 149 10.31 -24.82 -11.60
C GLN A 149 10.52 -26.10 -10.81
N ASP A 150 10.85 -25.98 -9.54
CA ASP A 150 10.98 -27.13 -8.63
C ASP A 150 9.59 -27.74 -8.38
N CYS A 151 9.52 -29.09 -8.29
CA CYS A 151 8.29 -29.79 -8.00
C CYS A 151 7.72 -29.36 -6.63
N THR A 152 6.57 -28.70 -6.63
CA THR A 152 5.88 -28.28 -5.41
C THR A 152 4.92 -29.35 -4.91
N GLN A 153 4.55 -29.31 -3.60
CA GLN A 153 3.60 -30.29 -3.03
C GLN A 153 2.26 -30.32 -3.79
N GLN A 154 1.78 -29.19 -4.28
CA GLN A 154 0.51 -29.10 -5.01
C GLN A 154 0.59 -29.76 -6.38
N GLU A 155 1.67 -29.51 -7.11
CA GLU A 155 1.92 -30.14 -8.42
C GLU A 155 2.21 -31.63 -8.27
N TYR A 156 2.85 -32.02 -7.19
CA TYR A 156 3.08 -33.40 -6.83
C TYR A 156 1.76 -34.14 -6.55
N ASP A 157 0.87 -33.55 -5.75
CA ASP A 157 -0.45 -34.16 -5.48
C ASP A 157 -1.30 -34.26 -6.76
N PHE A 158 -1.22 -33.26 -7.64
CA PHE A 158 -1.87 -33.28 -8.95
C PHE A 158 -1.30 -34.39 -9.86
N MET A 159 0.01 -34.56 -9.85
CA MET A 159 0.70 -35.64 -10.58
C MET A 159 0.21 -37.01 -10.09
N LYS A 160 0.11 -37.24 -8.77
CA LYS A 160 -0.41 -38.48 -8.19
C LYS A 160 -1.86 -38.75 -8.60
N GLU A 161 -2.71 -37.74 -8.63
CA GLU A 161 -4.11 -37.87 -9.10
C GLU A 161 -4.18 -38.33 -10.55
N ASN A 162 -3.39 -37.70 -11.42
CA ASN A 162 -3.31 -38.08 -12.82
C ASN A 162 -2.73 -39.49 -12.99
N LEU A 163 -1.71 -39.85 -12.18
CA LEU A 163 -1.13 -41.17 -12.17
C LEU A 163 -2.15 -42.25 -11.79
N LEU A 164 -2.98 -41.99 -10.83
CA LEU A 164 -4.07 -42.88 -10.43
C LEU A 164 -5.11 -43.07 -11.51
N LEU A 165 -5.55 -41.97 -12.14
CA LEU A 165 -6.51 -42.00 -13.25
C LEU A 165 -5.94 -42.75 -14.45
N TYR A 166 -4.68 -42.51 -14.80
CA TYR A 166 -3.96 -43.18 -15.86
C TYR A 166 -3.89 -44.71 -15.64
N ASN A 167 -3.46 -45.14 -14.44
CA ASN A 167 -3.35 -46.56 -14.12
C ASN A 167 -4.73 -47.21 -13.98
N ASN A 168 -5.75 -46.49 -13.49
CA ASN A 168 -7.12 -47.02 -13.49
C ASN A 168 -7.62 -47.28 -14.91
N ALA A 169 -7.34 -46.37 -15.85
CA ALA A 169 -7.70 -46.56 -17.26
C ALA A 169 -6.92 -47.69 -17.95
N LYS A 170 -5.64 -47.88 -17.57
CA LYS A 170 -4.73 -48.85 -18.19
C LYS A 170 -4.88 -50.27 -17.63
N MET A 171 -5.06 -50.41 -16.32
CA MET A 171 -4.93 -51.67 -15.60
C MET A 171 -6.24 -52.37 -15.20
N THR A 172 -7.38 -51.67 -15.32
CA THR A 172 -8.68 -52.25 -14.94
C THR A 172 -9.52 -52.61 -16.16
N ASP A 173 -9.67 -53.90 -16.37
CA ASP A 173 -10.68 -54.47 -17.27
C ASP A 173 -12.06 -54.36 -16.61
N ASN A 174 -12.83 -53.34 -16.96
CA ASN A 174 -14.28 -53.18 -16.82
C ASN A 174 -15.05 -53.78 -15.60
N LYS A 175 -14.38 -54.07 -14.48
CA LYS A 175 -15.01 -54.43 -13.22
C LYS A 175 -14.60 -53.43 -12.15
N LYS A 176 -15.58 -52.95 -11.33
CA LYS A 176 -15.39 -52.12 -10.16
C LYS A 176 -14.45 -52.78 -9.16
N THR A 177 -13.16 -52.71 -9.40
CA THR A 177 -12.11 -53.11 -8.45
C THR A 177 -11.84 -51.94 -7.48
N GLY A 178 -11.76 -52.22 -6.21
CA GLY A 178 -11.47 -51.17 -5.19
C GLY A 178 -10.12 -50.54 -5.45
N ASN A 179 -10.00 -49.27 -5.11
CA ASN A 179 -8.80 -48.47 -5.31
C ASN A 179 -7.53 -49.08 -4.61
N GLU A 180 -7.73 -49.71 -3.47
CA GLU A 180 -6.69 -50.44 -2.74
C GLU A 180 -6.01 -51.51 -3.59
N TYR A 181 -6.81 -52.26 -4.35
CA TYR A 181 -6.31 -53.29 -5.28
C TYR A 181 -5.54 -52.64 -6.43
N LEU A 182 -5.99 -51.51 -6.95
CA LEU A 182 -5.28 -50.77 -7.99
C LEU A 182 -3.86 -50.36 -7.54
N VAL A 183 -3.70 -49.81 -6.33
CA VAL A 183 -2.40 -49.42 -5.79
C VAL A 183 -1.46 -50.61 -5.61
N SER A 184 -2.00 -51.77 -5.18
CA SER A 184 -1.20 -52.99 -5.07
C SER A 184 -0.69 -53.42 -6.45
N ILE A 185 -1.52 -53.31 -7.51
CA ILE A 185 -1.11 -53.62 -8.87
C ILE A 185 -0.05 -52.64 -9.37
N MET A 186 -0.26 -51.34 -9.09
CA MET A 186 0.70 -50.27 -9.44
C MET A 186 2.06 -50.51 -8.78
N PHE A 187 2.07 -50.80 -7.48
CA PHE A 187 3.30 -51.13 -6.77
C PHE A 187 4.02 -52.31 -7.41
N SER A 188 3.30 -53.44 -7.65
CA SER A 188 3.88 -54.63 -8.28
C SER A 188 4.33 -54.40 -9.73
N HIS A 189 3.76 -53.43 -10.43
CA HIS A 189 4.19 -53.06 -11.78
C HIS A 189 5.48 -52.24 -11.77
N TYR A 190 5.67 -51.41 -10.75
CA TYR A 190 6.87 -50.57 -10.61
C TYR A 190 8.04 -51.30 -9.94
N ASP A 191 7.76 -52.29 -9.08
CA ASP A 191 8.75 -53.15 -8.43
C ASP A 191 9.28 -54.21 -9.46
N HIS A 192 10.23 -53.82 -10.28
CA HIS A 192 10.77 -54.66 -11.35
C HIS A 192 11.64 -55.80 -10.88
N ASN A 193 12.33 -55.61 -9.76
CA ASN A 193 13.21 -56.62 -9.19
C ASN A 193 12.51 -57.53 -8.16
N HIS A 194 11.23 -57.24 -7.85
CA HIS A 194 10.38 -57.99 -6.92
C HIS A 194 10.96 -58.10 -5.50
N ASN A 195 11.67 -57.04 -5.05
CA ASN A 195 12.26 -57.01 -3.72
C ASN A 195 11.29 -56.43 -2.66
N GLY A 196 10.12 -55.94 -3.07
CA GLY A 196 9.10 -55.31 -2.19
C GLY A 196 9.41 -53.87 -1.79
N LEU A 197 10.38 -53.21 -2.46
CA LEU A 197 10.77 -51.81 -2.27
C LEU A 197 10.88 -51.15 -3.63
N LEU A 198 10.46 -49.90 -3.73
CA LEU A 198 10.62 -49.06 -4.93
C LEU A 198 11.84 -48.15 -4.74
N GLU A 199 12.81 -48.33 -5.60
CA GLU A 199 14.02 -47.52 -5.62
C GLU A 199 13.97 -46.42 -6.70
N ALA A 200 14.83 -45.40 -6.58
CA ALA A 200 14.84 -44.28 -7.52
C ALA A 200 15.00 -44.74 -9.00
N GLU A 201 15.82 -45.76 -9.25
CA GLU A 201 16.05 -46.29 -10.59
C GLU A 201 14.79 -46.95 -11.17
N GLU A 202 14.03 -47.65 -10.33
CA GLU A 202 12.77 -48.32 -10.73
C GLU A 202 11.66 -47.31 -11.01
N LEU A 203 11.51 -46.28 -10.14
CA LEU A 203 10.54 -45.21 -10.35
C LEU A 203 10.87 -44.37 -11.58
N TRP A 204 12.16 -44.11 -11.85
CA TRP A 204 12.57 -43.39 -13.04
C TRP A 204 12.30 -44.19 -14.30
N LYS A 205 12.65 -45.49 -14.30
CA LYS A 205 12.42 -46.40 -15.41
C LYS A 205 10.94 -46.60 -15.70
N ALA A 206 10.12 -46.80 -14.66
CA ALA A 206 8.67 -46.89 -14.79
C ALA A 206 8.06 -45.60 -15.36
N GLY A 207 8.57 -44.42 -14.96
CA GLY A 207 8.18 -43.14 -15.51
C GLY A 207 8.42 -42.98 -17.00
N GLU A 208 9.56 -43.54 -17.51
CA GLU A 208 9.88 -43.52 -18.93
C GLU A 208 9.08 -44.59 -19.73
N GLU A 209 9.00 -45.80 -19.21
CA GLU A 209 8.30 -46.90 -19.86
C GLU A 209 6.80 -46.62 -20.06
N ASP A 210 6.19 -46.03 -19.05
CA ASP A 210 4.77 -45.67 -19.08
C ASP A 210 4.52 -44.26 -19.64
N ARG A 211 5.56 -43.53 -20.06
CA ARG A 211 5.49 -42.16 -20.62
C ARG A 211 4.77 -41.18 -19.68
N LEU A 212 5.03 -41.29 -18.39
CA LEU A 212 4.33 -40.52 -17.35
C LEU A 212 4.72 -39.04 -17.34
N GLY A 213 5.76 -38.62 -18.06
CA GLY A 213 6.14 -37.21 -18.25
C GLY A 213 5.07 -36.33 -18.87
N GLN A 214 3.94 -36.91 -19.35
CA GLN A 214 2.78 -36.17 -19.81
C GLN A 214 1.78 -35.82 -18.68
N LEU A 215 1.95 -36.43 -17.50
CA LEU A 215 1.04 -36.23 -16.35
C LEU A 215 1.36 -34.98 -15.56
N SER A 216 2.63 -34.55 -15.57
CA SER A 216 3.07 -33.28 -15.00
C SER A 216 4.23 -32.73 -15.82
N THR A 217 4.33 -31.43 -15.95
CA THR A 217 5.43 -30.75 -16.65
C THR A 217 6.64 -30.48 -15.74
N VAL A 218 6.47 -30.63 -14.43
CA VAL A 218 7.43 -30.23 -13.41
C VAL A 218 7.84 -31.41 -12.51
N CYS A 219 6.86 -32.27 -12.10
CA CYS A 219 7.11 -33.40 -11.20
C CYS A 219 7.27 -34.71 -11.95
N ILE A 220 8.17 -35.57 -11.49
CA ILE A 220 8.42 -36.91 -12.01
C ILE A 220 8.08 -37.99 -10.98
N LEU A 221 7.89 -39.23 -11.42
CA LEU A 221 7.52 -40.32 -10.51
C LEU A 221 8.55 -40.57 -9.39
N ALA A 222 9.81 -40.29 -9.64
CA ALA A 222 10.87 -40.43 -8.63
C ALA A 222 10.78 -39.39 -7.49
N ASP A 223 10.00 -38.27 -7.69
CA ASP A 223 9.76 -37.32 -6.63
C ASP A 223 8.94 -37.90 -5.48
N MET A 224 8.31 -39.09 -5.67
CA MET A 224 7.67 -39.80 -4.57
C MET A 224 8.61 -40.11 -3.41
N LEU A 225 9.90 -40.33 -3.68
CA LEU A 225 10.91 -40.49 -2.63
C LEU A 225 11.18 -39.23 -1.83
N LEU A 226 10.86 -38.05 -2.38
CA LEU A 226 11.02 -36.79 -1.69
C LEU A 226 9.83 -36.50 -0.77
N PHE A 227 8.62 -36.87 -1.20
CA PHE A 227 7.36 -36.46 -0.52
C PHE A 227 6.72 -37.58 0.32
N ASP A 228 6.89 -38.86 -0.05
CA ASP A 228 6.13 -39.95 0.57
C ASP A 228 7.04 -41.01 1.25
N ASP A 229 8.37 -40.90 1.18
CA ASP A 229 9.31 -41.68 1.98
C ASP A 229 9.27 -41.19 3.44
N ALA A 230 8.46 -41.84 4.26
CA ALA A 230 8.21 -41.44 5.63
C ALA A 230 9.37 -41.78 6.60
N ASN A 231 10.14 -42.81 6.29
CA ASN A 231 11.27 -43.24 7.12
C ASN A 231 12.62 -42.66 6.67
N HIS A 232 12.65 -42.01 5.49
CA HIS A 232 13.80 -41.38 4.87
C HIS A 232 14.97 -42.38 4.58
N ASP A 233 14.63 -43.60 4.17
CA ASP A 233 15.62 -44.59 3.79
C ASP A 233 15.98 -44.55 2.29
N GLY A 234 15.35 -43.64 1.54
CA GLY A 234 15.57 -43.46 0.10
C GLY A 234 14.84 -44.48 -0.78
N ARG A 235 13.85 -45.18 -0.22
CA ARG A 235 13.04 -46.22 -0.89
C ARG A 235 11.61 -46.12 -0.41
N LEU A 236 10.67 -46.64 -1.21
CA LEU A 236 9.24 -46.73 -0.78
C LEU A 236 8.87 -48.20 -0.60
N ASN A 237 8.47 -48.58 0.60
CA ASN A 237 7.82 -49.85 0.83
C ASN A 237 6.33 -49.80 0.45
N ILE A 238 5.69 -50.97 0.37
CA ILE A 238 4.25 -51.05 0.00
C ILE A 238 3.33 -50.25 0.91
N ASN A 239 3.66 -50.09 2.19
CA ASN A 239 2.84 -49.33 3.15
C ASN A 239 2.99 -47.82 2.90
N GLU A 240 4.20 -47.35 2.64
CA GLU A 240 4.45 -45.94 2.30
C GLU A 240 3.79 -45.56 0.97
N PHE A 241 3.96 -46.43 -0.03
CA PHE A 241 3.30 -46.25 -1.33
C PHE A 241 1.77 -46.27 -1.19
N TYR A 242 1.24 -47.17 -0.38
CA TYR A 242 -0.18 -47.24 -0.05
C TYR A 242 -0.66 -45.98 0.66
N LEU A 243 0.07 -45.49 1.65
CA LEU A 243 -0.22 -44.25 2.39
C LEU A 243 -0.17 -43.03 1.46
N ALA A 244 0.75 -42.98 0.49
CA ALA A 244 0.86 -41.93 -0.52
C ALA A 244 -0.46 -41.74 -1.30
N PHE A 245 -1.14 -42.82 -1.60
CA PHE A 245 -2.40 -42.83 -2.35
C PHE A 245 -3.63 -42.93 -1.45
N SER A 246 -3.53 -43.36 -0.21
CA SER A 246 -4.69 -43.54 0.70
C SER A 246 -5.38 -42.19 0.98
N LYS A 247 -4.64 -41.10 1.05
CA LYS A 247 -5.17 -39.75 1.15
C LYS A 247 -5.98 -39.33 -0.09
N LEU A 248 -5.73 -39.94 -1.24
CA LEU A 248 -6.43 -39.70 -2.50
C LEU A 248 -7.76 -40.48 -2.61
N TYR A 249 -7.86 -41.62 -1.88
CA TYR A 249 -9.09 -42.46 -1.90
C TYR A 249 -10.16 -42.00 -0.95
N SER A 250 -9.77 -41.27 0.07
CA SER A 250 -10.74 -40.70 0.97
C SER A 250 -11.45 -39.53 0.28
N VAL A 251 -12.33 -39.87 -0.70
CA VAL A 251 -13.33 -38.91 -1.16
C VAL A 251 -14.22 -38.64 0.04
N SER A 252 -13.94 -37.57 0.74
CA SER A 252 -14.78 -37.11 1.80
C SER A 252 -16.15 -36.84 1.18
N VAL A 253 -17.19 -37.48 1.68
CA VAL A 253 -18.54 -37.02 1.40
C VAL A 253 -18.64 -35.65 2.06
N VAL A 254 -18.50 -34.63 1.24
CA VAL A 254 -18.49 -33.24 1.71
C VAL A 254 -19.92 -32.76 1.76
N SER A 255 -20.29 -32.12 2.86
CA SER A 255 -21.61 -31.52 3.04
C SER A 255 -21.51 -30.16 3.73
N LEU A 256 -22.44 -29.29 3.38
CA LEU A 256 -22.66 -27.99 4.00
C LEU A 256 -24.16 -27.81 4.22
N ASP A 257 -24.55 -27.37 5.41
CA ASP A 257 -25.94 -26.98 5.65
C ASP A 257 -26.28 -25.77 4.77
N LYS A 258 -27.38 -25.85 4.04
CA LYS A 258 -27.84 -24.79 3.12
C LYS A 258 -28.05 -23.43 3.84
N SER A 259 -28.34 -23.44 5.13
CA SER A 259 -28.46 -22.22 5.94
C SER A 259 -27.13 -21.53 6.18
N LEU A 260 -26.01 -22.22 6.04
CA LEU A 260 -24.64 -21.73 6.23
C LEU A 260 -23.94 -21.37 4.91
N GLU A 261 -24.60 -21.52 3.77
CA GLU A 261 -24.01 -21.23 2.45
C GLU A 261 -23.47 -19.81 2.33
N VAL A 262 -24.16 -18.84 2.97
CA VAL A 262 -23.70 -17.44 3.07
C VAL A 262 -23.71 -17.00 4.51
N ASN A 263 -22.55 -16.58 5.01
CA ASN A 263 -22.36 -16.09 6.38
C ASN A 263 -21.87 -14.62 6.35
N HIS A 264 -22.38 -13.79 7.24
CA HIS A 264 -21.99 -12.40 7.38
C HIS A 264 -21.13 -12.22 8.64
N VAL A 265 -19.91 -11.80 8.44
CA VAL A 265 -18.93 -11.55 9.52
C VAL A 265 -18.72 -10.05 9.64
N THR A 266 -18.85 -9.49 10.84
CA THR A 266 -18.61 -8.07 11.11
C THR A 266 -17.38 -7.90 11.99
N ALA A 267 -16.53 -6.93 11.63
CA ALA A 267 -15.33 -6.60 12.37
C ALA A 267 -15.11 -5.09 12.40
N ARG A 268 -14.40 -4.58 13.39
CA ARG A 268 -13.94 -3.19 13.44
C ARG A 268 -12.53 -3.09 12.88
N VAL A 269 -12.19 -1.93 12.33
CA VAL A 269 -10.81 -1.63 11.94
C VAL A 269 -9.88 -1.83 13.13
N GLY A 270 -8.81 -2.60 12.92
CA GLY A 270 -7.83 -2.97 13.94
C GLY A 270 -8.12 -4.29 14.66
N ASP A 271 -9.29 -4.89 14.51
CA ASP A 271 -9.62 -6.18 15.10
C ASP A 271 -8.82 -7.32 14.45
N ASN A 272 -8.72 -8.44 15.16
CA ASN A 272 -8.29 -9.72 14.62
C ASN A 272 -9.52 -10.60 14.46
N VAL A 273 -9.67 -11.21 13.29
CA VAL A 273 -10.85 -12.00 12.92
C VAL A 273 -10.44 -13.41 12.57
N GLU A 274 -11.12 -14.38 13.18
CA GLU A 274 -11.05 -15.79 12.82
C GLU A 274 -12.35 -16.16 12.10
N ILE A 275 -12.25 -16.74 10.91
CA ILE A 275 -13.40 -17.23 10.12
C ILE A 275 -13.25 -18.73 9.95
N LYS A 276 -14.25 -19.48 10.39
CA LYS A 276 -14.28 -20.94 10.27
C LYS A 276 -15.08 -21.33 9.05
N CYS A 277 -14.60 -22.35 8.37
CA CYS A 277 -15.32 -22.98 7.27
C CYS A 277 -16.19 -24.11 7.84
N ASP A 278 -17.50 -24.04 7.64
CA ASP A 278 -18.46 -25.04 8.13
C ASP A 278 -18.64 -26.23 7.17
N VAL A 279 -17.81 -26.30 6.12
CA VAL A 279 -17.79 -27.43 5.21
C VAL A 279 -17.25 -28.65 5.95
N THR A 280 -18.07 -29.65 6.10
CA THR A 280 -17.78 -30.90 6.83
C THR A 280 -17.62 -32.06 5.87
N GLY A 281 -16.87 -33.07 6.28
CA GLY A 281 -16.71 -34.31 5.52
C GLY A 281 -16.15 -35.42 6.37
N THR A 282 -16.29 -36.65 5.90
CA THR A 282 -15.73 -37.82 6.55
C THR A 282 -14.84 -38.57 5.58
N PRO A 283 -13.53 -38.58 5.82
CA PRO A 283 -12.77 -37.87 6.84
C PRO A 283 -12.78 -36.35 6.65
N PRO A 284 -12.37 -35.52 7.65
CA PRO A 284 -12.34 -34.07 7.53
C PRO A 284 -11.45 -33.63 6.35
N PRO A 285 -12.00 -32.89 5.36
CA PRO A 285 -11.23 -32.49 4.19
C PRO A 285 -10.31 -31.31 4.53
N PRO A 286 -9.15 -31.18 3.90
CA PRO A 286 -8.37 -29.95 3.89
C PRO A 286 -9.20 -28.81 3.27
N ILE A 287 -9.19 -27.64 3.90
CA ILE A 287 -9.96 -26.48 3.48
C ILE A 287 -9.07 -25.53 2.67
N VAL A 288 -9.60 -25.03 1.56
CA VAL A 288 -8.98 -24.01 0.73
C VAL A 288 -9.81 -22.75 0.81
N TRP A 289 -9.14 -21.64 1.10
CA TRP A 289 -9.75 -20.30 1.14
C TRP A 289 -9.41 -19.50 -0.10
N ARG A 290 -10.41 -18.83 -0.65
CA ARG A 290 -10.25 -17.99 -1.84
C ARG A 290 -10.89 -16.62 -1.65
N ARG A 291 -10.27 -15.62 -2.26
CA ARG A 291 -10.87 -14.32 -2.51
C ARG A 291 -10.74 -14.03 -4.01
N ASN A 292 -11.86 -13.75 -4.67
CA ASN A 292 -11.92 -13.50 -6.11
C ASN A 292 -11.24 -14.61 -6.94
N ASN A 293 -11.51 -15.86 -6.60
CA ASN A 293 -10.93 -17.08 -7.19
C ASN A 293 -9.43 -17.27 -6.99
N MET A 294 -8.74 -16.37 -6.27
CA MET A 294 -7.34 -16.53 -5.90
C MET A 294 -7.22 -17.24 -4.57
N ASP A 295 -6.36 -18.24 -4.49
CA ASP A 295 -6.05 -18.96 -3.27
C ASP A 295 -5.28 -18.05 -2.30
N LEU A 296 -5.82 -17.89 -1.09
CA LEU A 296 -5.23 -17.01 -0.07
C LEU A 296 -3.92 -17.55 0.50
N SER A 297 -3.68 -18.85 0.42
CA SER A 297 -2.40 -19.44 0.86
C SER A 297 -1.23 -19.04 -0.03
N SER A 298 -1.51 -18.63 -1.28
CA SER A 298 -0.50 -18.15 -2.23
C SER A 298 -0.12 -16.68 -2.02
N LEU A 299 -0.86 -15.95 -1.17
CA LEU A 299 -0.56 -14.54 -0.88
C LEU A 299 0.57 -14.42 0.15
N SER A 300 1.53 -13.58 -0.13
CA SER A 300 2.63 -13.25 0.79
C SER A 300 2.27 -12.18 1.82
N GLU A 301 0.97 -12.04 2.16
CA GLU A 301 0.48 -11.05 3.11
C GLU A 301 0.58 -11.56 4.54
N ASP A 302 1.31 -10.84 5.40
CA ASP A 302 1.47 -11.19 6.81
C ASP A 302 0.16 -11.12 7.61
N GLU A 303 -0.82 -10.38 7.11
CA GLU A 303 -2.10 -10.11 7.77
C GLU A 303 -3.15 -11.18 7.50
N ILE A 304 -2.96 -12.05 6.49
CA ILE A 304 -3.90 -13.10 6.09
C ILE A 304 -3.21 -14.45 6.22
N LYS A 305 -3.77 -15.35 7.05
CA LYS A 305 -3.20 -16.68 7.30
C LYS A 305 -4.30 -17.75 7.34
N VAL A 306 -4.04 -18.88 6.70
CA VAL A 306 -4.86 -20.08 6.82
C VAL A 306 -4.17 -21.02 7.80
N PHE A 307 -4.89 -21.46 8.83
CA PHE A 307 -4.36 -22.37 9.83
C PHE A 307 -4.55 -23.84 9.43
N VAL A 308 -3.85 -24.71 10.12
CA VAL A 308 -3.87 -26.16 9.89
C VAL A 308 -5.26 -26.78 10.14
N ASP A 309 -6.06 -26.16 11.01
CA ASP A 309 -7.45 -26.55 11.27
C ASP A 309 -8.43 -26.09 10.17
N GLY A 310 -7.95 -25.40 9.15
CA GLY A 310 -8.74 -24.87 8.04
C GLY A 310 -9.41 -23.53 8.34
N SER A 311 -9.14 -22.88 9.48
CA SER A 311 -9.66 -21.55 9.76
C SER A 311 -8.84 -20.47 9.04
N LEU A 312 -9.53 -19.41 8.60
CA LEU A 312 -8.93 -18.19 8.03
C LEU A 312 -8.78 -17.16 9.13
N TYR A 313 -7.58 -16.65 9.31
CA TYR A 313 -7.26 -15.66 10.31
C TYR A 313 -6.74 -14.36 9.68
N LEU A 314 -7.42 -13.26 9.98
CA LEU A 314 -7.03 -11.91 9.53
C LEU A 314 -6.60 -11.09 10.75
N THR A 315 -5.42 -10.50 10.69
CA THR A 315 -4.88 -9.65 11.76
C THR A 315 -4.97 -8.18 11.37
N ASN A 316 -5.26 -7.32 12.34
CA ASN A 316 -5.32 -5.87 12.14
C ASN A 316 -6.19 -5.48 10.93
N VAL A 317 -7.41 -5.99 10.90
CA VAL A 317 -8.35 -5.85 9.79
C VAL A 317 -8.58 -4.38 9.44
N GLN A 318 -8.51 -4.06 8.15
CA GLN A 318 -8.71 -2.73 7.58
C GLN A 318 -9.86 -2.74 6.58
N LEU A 319 -10.34 -1.57 6.16
CA LEU A 319 -11.42 -1.44 5.18
C LEU A 319 -11.13 -2.17 3.85
N VAL A 320 -9.87 -2.30 3.46
CA VAL A 320 -9.43 -3.04 2.27
C VAL A 320 -9.71 -4.54 2.36
N HIS A 321 -9.87 -5.07 3.57
CA HIS A 321 -10.18 -6.48 3.78
C HIS A 321 -11.68 -6.78 3.66
N SER A 322 -12.57 -5.77 3.59
CA SER A 322 -13.99 -5.98 3.33
C SER A 322 -14.21 -6.73 2.00
N GLY A 323 -15.16 -7.63 1.98
CA GLY A 323 -15.53 -8.37 0.76
C GLY A 323 -15.81 -9.85 1.00
N ASN A 324 -15.88 -10.60 -0.09
CA ASN A 324 -16.28 -11.99 -0.08
C ASN A 324 -15.07 -12.92 0.01
N TYR A 325 -15.11 -13.81 0.98
CA TYR A 325 -14.17 -14.92 1.17
C TYR A 325 -14.92 -16.22 0.99
N THR A 326 -14.42 -17.10 0.15
CA THR A 326 -15.03 -18.41 -0.08
C THR A 326 -14.13 -19.51 0.42
N CYS A 327 -14.71 -20.52 1.06
CA CYS A 327 -14.01 -21.72 1.42
C CYS A 327 -14.69 -22.96 0.84
N HIS A 328 -13.89 -23.94 0.53
CA HIS A 328 -14.33 -25.25 0.03
C HIS A 328 -13.32 -26.34 0.39
N ALA A 329 -13.74 -27.58 0.32
CA ALA A 329 -12.82 -28.72 0.46
C ALA A 329 -11.86 -28.76 -0.74
N GLN A 330 -10.58 -29.05 -0.53
CA GLN A 330 -9.52 -29.01 -1.55
C GLN A 330 -9.85 -29.79 -2.83
N ARG A 331 -10.62 -30.86 -2.74
CA ARG A 331 -10.99 -31.75 -3.87
C ARG A 331 -12.44 -31.69 -4.26
N ASN A 332 -13.23 -30.85 -3.63
CA ASN A 332 -14.64 -30.68 -3.94
C ASN A 332 -14.93 -29.19 -4.10
N HIS A 333 -15.11 -28.77 -5.35
CA HIS A 333 -15.41 -27.39 -5.68
C HIS A 333 -16.92 -27.11 -5.80
N ASP A 334 -17.77 -28.13 -5.62
CA ASP A 334 -19.23 -27.99 -5.76
C ASP A 334 -19.87 -27.47 -4.48
N VAL A 335 -19.23 -27.74 -3.33
CA VAL A 335 -19.70 -27.29 -2.00
C VAL A 335 -18.85 -26.11 -1.55
N ILE A 336 -19.39 -24.91 -1.73
CA ILE A 336 -18.71 -23.63 -1.42
C ILE A 336 -19.51 -22.91 -0.34
N GLN A 337 -18.80 -22.45 0.70
CA GLN A 337 -19.34 -21.50 1.66
C GLN A 337 -18.76 -20.12 1.41
N THR A 338 -19.61 -19.11 1.42
CA THR A 338 -19.24 -17.71 1.23
C THR A 338 -19.37 -16.95 2.55
N HIS A 339 -18.28 -16.29 2.97
CA HIS A 339 -18.25 -15.38 4.10
C HIS A 339 -18.11 -13.95 3.59
N ILE A 340 -19.06 -13.08 3.93
CA ILE A 340 -19.02 -11.65 3.58
C ILE A 340 -18.49 -10.91 4.81
N LEU A 341 -17.26 -10.41 4.71
CA LEU A 341 -16.63 -9.65 5.77
C LEU A 341 -16.97 -8.16 5.64
N HIS A 342 -17.72 -7.65 6.62
CA HIS A 342 -18.08 -6.24 6.75
C HIS A 342 -17.16 -5.55 7.75
N VAL A 343 -16.19 -4.78 7.26
CA VAL A 343 -15.30 -4.03 8.14
C VAL A 343 -15.89 -2.65 8.41
N GLN A 344 -15.96 -2.32 9.68
CA GLN A 344 -16.62 -1.11 10.19
C GLN A 344 -15.62 -0.18 10.87
N THR A 345 -15.84 1.13 10.76
CA THR A 345 -15.09 2.13 11.52
C THR A 345 -15.98 2.80 12.55
N MET A 346 -15.42 3.10 13.73
CA MET A 346 -16.08 3.98 14.67
C MET A 346 -16.34 5.34 14.03
N PRO A 347 -17.47 5.99 14.34
CA PRO A 347 -17.72 7.36 13.89
C PRO A 347 -16.66 8.33 14.40
N GLU A 348 -16.15 9.19 13.51
CA GLU A 348 -15.42 10.39 13.90
C GLU A 348 -16.37 11.58 13.77
N VAL A 349 -16.39 12.44 14.78
CA VAL A 349 -17.31 13.56 14.86
C VAL A 349 -16.53 14.84 15.14
N ARG A 350 -16.88 15.89 14.43
CA ARG A 350 -16.35 17.22 14.69
C ARG A 350 -17.42 18.27 14.51
N VAL A 351 -17.65 19.08 15.54
CA VAL A 351 -18.60 20.19 15.51
C VAL A 351 -17.87 21.51 15.34
N ILE A 352 -18.39 22.37 14.49
CA ILE A 352 -17.86 23.71 14.17
C ILE A 352 -19.00 24.74 14.22
N PRO A 353 -18.78 25.91 14.86
CA PRO A 353 -17.62 26.28 15.68
C PRO A 353 -17.64 25.59 17.05
N LYS A 354 -16.47 25.47 17.69
CA LYS A 354 -16.37 24.91 19.06
C LYS A 354 -16.98 25.79 20.12
N LEU A 355 -16.88 27.07 19.91
CA LEU A 355 -17.46 28.12 20.77
C LEU A 355 -17.97 29.26 19.90
N GLN A 356 -19.18 29.74 20.18
CA GLN A 356 -19.69 30.94 19.56
C GLN A 356 -20.45 31.81 20.57
N SER A 357 -20.35 33.11 20.39
CA SER A 357 -21.07 34.10 21.14
C SER A 357 -22.05 34.83 20.21
N ARG A 358 -23.29 35.06 20.67
CA ARG A 358 -24.35 35.66 19.89
C ARG A 358 -25.17 36.64 20.76
N ALA A 359 -25.74 37.66 20.13
CA ALA A 359 -26.70 38.51 20.78
C ALA A 359 -28.11 37.87 20.84
N PRO A 360 -28.92 38.22 21.84
CA PRO A 360 -30.31 37.78 21.88
C PRO A 360 -31.09 38.17 20.59
N GLY A 361 -31.86 37.22 20.05
CA GLY A 361 -32.61 37.40 18.82
C GLY A 361 -31.90 36.98 17.54
N GLU A 362 -30.58 36.79 17.60
CA GLU A 362 -29.78 36.29 16.46
C GLU A 362 -30.04 34.82 16.16
N LEU A 363 -29.42 34.35 15.09
CA LEU A 363 -29.34 32.94 14.69
C LEU A 363 -28.00 32.37 15.07
N ALA A 364 -27.98 31.16 15.63
CA ALA A 364 -26.77 30.38 15.83
C ALA A 364 -26.79 29.15 14.92
N GLU A 365 -25.71 28.88 14.20
CA GLU A 365 -25.53 27.71 13.37
C GLU A 365 -24.35 26.89 13.88
N MET A 366 -24.52 25.58 13.94
CA MET A 366 -23.50 24.60 14.30
C MET A 366 -23.49 23.50 13.28
N GLU A 367 -22.34 23.21 12.71
CA GLU A 367 -22.15 22.14 11.72
C GLU A 367 -21.54 20.91 12.37
N CYS A 368 -22.03 19.75 12.01
CA CYS A 368 -21.51 18.47 12.44
C CYS A 368 -20.94 17.69 11.26
N HIS A 369 -19.62 17.57 11.21
CA HIS A 369 -18.92 16.72 10.24
C HIS A 369 -18.71 15.36 10.83
N VAL A 370 -19.16 14.33 10.11
CA VAL A 370 -19.12 12.94 10.57
C VAL A 370 -18.56 12.05 9.48
N THR A 371 -17.62 11.18 9.87
CA THR A 371 -17.11 10.12 9.02
C THR A 371 -17.31 8.77 9.70
N GLY A 372 -17.37 7.70 8.94
CA GLY A 372 -17.49 6.33 9.47
C GLY A 372 -18.14 5.38 8.48
N VAL A 373 -17.82 4.10 8.62
CA VAL A 373 -18.37 3.00 7.80
C VAL A 373 -19.02 1.97 8.72
N PRO A 374 -20.29 1.66 8.55
CA PRO A 374 -21.31 2.30 7.71
C PRO A 374 -21.57 3.76 8.09
N THR A 375 -22.28 4.50 7.22
CA THR A 375 -22.62 5.93 7.49
C THR A 375 -23.31 6.08 8.84
N PRO A 376 -22.73 6.90 9.75
CA PRO A 376 -23.33 7.08 11.06
C PRO A 376 -24.66 7.85 10.99
N ARG A 377 -25.54 7.52 11.91
CA ARG A 377 -26.74 8.31 12.17
C ARG A 377 -26.40 9.41 13.15
N VAL A 378 -26.81 10.63 12.84
CA VAL A 378 -26.53 11.82 13.66
C VAL A 378 -27.76 12.24 14.46
N THR A 379 -27.55 12.58 15.73
CA THR A 379 -28.54 13.19 16.62
C THR A 379 -27.93 14.38 17.36
N TRP A 380 -28.76 15.42 17.61
CA TRP A 380 -28.34 16.59 18.35
C TRP A 380 -28.95 16.61 19.75
N LEU A 381 -28.13 16.97 20.74
CA LEU A 381 -28.52 17.13 22.14
C LEU A 381 -28.15 18.54 22.60
N LYS A 382 -28.88 19.05 23.59
CA LYS A 382 -28.51 20.25 24.35
C LYS A 382 -28.35 19.89 25.82
N ASN A 383 -27.19 20.12 26.41
CA ASN A 383 -26.87 19.79 27.80
C ASN A 383 -27.23 18.31 28.17
N ASP A 384 -26.92 17.38 27.30
CA ASP A 384 -27.27 15.93 27.37
C ASP A 384 -28.77 15.60 27.19
N GLU A 385 -29.65 16.59 26.95
CA GLU A 385 -31.06 16.35 26.68
C GLU A 385 -31.38 16.40 25.18
N GLY A 386 -32.30 15.52 24.73
CA GLY A 386 -32.75 15.52 23.33
C GLY A 386 -33.47 16.83 22.95
N LEU A 387 -33.09 17.37 21.79
CA LEU A 387 -33.73 18.55 21.24
C LEU A 387 -35.18 18.28 20.87
N ARG A 388 -36.11 19.13 21.35
CA ARG A 388 -37.52 19.11 20.93
C ARG A 388 -37.64 19.81 19.57
N VAL A 389 -37.48 19.08 18.48
CA VAL A 389 -37.49 19.58 17.09
C VAL A 389 -38.89 20.11 16.66
N ALA A 390 -39.92 19.83 17.44
CA ALA A 390 -41.30 20.25 17.14
C ALA A 390 -41.59 21.77 17.32
N THR A 391 -40.55 22.54 17.63
CA THR A 391 -40.67 24.00 17.79
C THR A 391 -39.90 24.70 16.69
N ASP A 392 -40.39 25.85 16.19
CA ASP A 392 -39.70 26.70 15.19
C ASP A 392 -38.31 27.22 15.65
N LYS A 393 -37.88 26.76 16.81
CA LYS A 393 -36.61 27.15 17.45
C LYS A 393 -35.41 26.39 16.91
N TYR A 394 -35.57 25.10 16.69
CA TYR A 394 -34.49 24.22 16.28
C TYR A 394 -34.77 23.67 14.88
N THR A 395 -33.89 23.94 13.95
CA THR A 395 -33.96 23.39 12.59
C THR A 395 -32.72 22.50 12.35
N ILE A 396 -32.94 21.23 12.05
CA ILE A 396 -31.87 20.29 11.68
C ILE A 396 -31.82 20.19 10.17
N ILE A 397 -30.66 20.44 9.59
CA ILE A 397 -30.40 20.40 8.15
C ILE A 397 -29.67 19.10 7.80
N GLY A 398 -29.94 18.53 6.62
CA GLY A 398 -29.17 17.50 5.94
C GLY A 398 -28.87 16.29 6.82
N ASN A 399 -29.86 15.57 7.33
CA ASN A 399 -29.67 14.39 8.18
C ASN A 399 -28.81 14.63 9.42
N GLY A 400 -28.76 15.86 9.93
CA GLY A 400 -27.98 16.23 11.10
C GLY A 400 -26.67 16.95 10.79
N THR A 401 -26.35 17.26 9.54
CA THR A 401 -25.12 17.97 9.15
C THR A 401 -25.01 19.34 9.77
N ALA A 402 -26.17 20.01 10.04
CA ALA A 402 -26.17 21.28 10.75
C ALA A 402 -27.39 21.42 11.66
N LEU A 403 -27.19 22.12 12.77
CA LEU A 403 -28.23 22.57 13.69
C LEU A 403 -28.30 24.09 13.65
N MET A 404 -29.50 24.65 13.34
CA MET A 404 -29.80 26.05 13.43
C MET A 404 -30.67 26.33 14.65
N VAL A 405 -30.25 27.28 15.47
CA VAL A 405 -31.00 27.75 16.65
C VAL A 405 -31.50 29.17 16.36
N GLY A 406 -32.79 29.31 16.13
CA GLY A 406 -33.44 30.59 15.77
C GLY A 406 -33.87 31.38 16.99
N LYS A 407 -33.90 32.71 16.84
CA LYS A 407 -34.39 33.64 17.88
C LYS A 407 -33.83 33.31 19.26
N ILE A 408 -32.53 33.25 19.34
CA ILE A 408 -31.82 32.86 20.58
C ILE A 408 -32.11 33.79 21.73
N THR A 409 -32.19 33.22 22.91
CA THR A 409 -32.40 33.90 24.20
C THR A 409 -31.31 33.48 25.16
N TYR A 410 -31.17 34.14 26.31
CA TYR A 410 -30.16 33.77 27.33
C TYR A 410 -30.29 32.32 27.80
N SER A 411 -31.52 31.76 27.78
CA SER A 411 -31.77 30.35 28.13
C SER A 411 -31.19 29.33 27.10
N ASP A 412 -30.76 29.82 25.93
CA ASP A 412 -30.12 28.97 24.92
C ASP A 412 -28.64 28.83 25.13
N THR A 413 -28.04 29.56 26.04
CA THR A 413 -26.69 29.35 26.49
C THR A 413 -26.53 27.91 26.96
N GLY A 414 -25.50 27.20 26.45
CA GLY A 414 -25.27 25.84 26.82
C GLY A 414 -24.40 25.08 25.85
N ALA A 415 -24.22 23.78 26.14
CA ALA A 415 -23.47 22.86 25.32
C ALA A 415 -24.41 22.14 24.34
N TYR A 416 -24.12 22.26 23.05
CA TYR A 416 -24.81 21.52 21.98
C TYR A 416 -23.91 20.40 21.50
N MET A 417 -24.42 19.19 21.55
CA MET A 417 -23.66 17.98 21.21
C MET A 417 -24.20 17.35 19.97
N CYS A 418 -23.30 17.06 19.05
CA CYS A 418 -23.55 16.17 17.93
C CYS A 418 -23.10 14.75 18.32
N VAL A 419 -24.01 13.81 18.28
CA VAL A 419 -23.77 12.41 18.55
C VAL A 419 -23.95 11.63 17.27
N ALA A 420 -22.91 10.94 16.82
CA ALA A 420 -22.94 10.05 15.67
C ALA A 420 -22.82 8.59 16.12
N SER A 421 -23.68 7.75 15.60
CA SER A 421 -23.74 6.32 15.96
C SER A 421 -23.85 5.45 14.72
N ASN A 422 -23.08 4.36 14.70
CA ASN A 422 -23.20 3.27 13.75
C ASN A 422 -23.02 1.91 14.46
N PRO A 423 -23.09 0.76 13.79
CA PRO A 423 -22.93 -0.53 14.46
C PRO A 423 -21.57 -0.73 15.15
N ALA A 424 -20.51 -0.02 14.72
CA ALA A 424 -19.21 -0.07 15.37
C ALA A 424 -19.16 0.68 16.70
N GLY A 425 -20.05 1.67 16.90
CA GLY A 425 -20.12 2.43 18.16
C GLY A 425 -20.70 3.81 18.01
N SER A 426 -20.50 4.64 19.03
CA SER A 426 -21.04 6.00 19.11
C SER A 426 -19.96 6.96 19.60
N THR A 427 -19.86 8.11 18.96
CA THR A 427 -18.92 9.18 19.29
C THR A 427 -19.66 10.51 19.32
N ARG A 428 -19.21 11.44 20.13
CA ARG A 428 -19.83 12.76 20.29
C ARG A 428 -18.80 13.88 20.30
N ASP A 429 -19.21 15.05 19.86
CA ASP A 429 -18.44 16.29 19.94
C ASP A 429 -19.34 17.46 20.30
N ILE A 430 -18.77 18.51 20.88
CA ILE A 430 -19.51 19.59 21.57
C ILE A 430 -19.18 20.94 20.95
N SER A 431 -20.23 21.77 20.80
CA SER A 431 -20.15 23.23 20.57
C SER A 431 -20.77 23.97 21.73
N SER A 432 -20.14 25.01 22.20
CA SER A 432 -20.67 25.87 23.25
C SER A 432 -21.28 27.16 22.66
N LEU A 433 -22.54 27.46 22.98
CA LEU A 433 -23.20 28.71 22.64
C LEU A 433 -23.28 29.58 23.90
N VAL A 434 -22.79 30.79 23.80
CA VAL A 434 -22.91 31.82 24.84
C VAL A 434 -23.77 32.98 24.31
N VAL A 435 -24.87 33.33 25.01
CA VAL A 435 -25.75 34.43 24.64
C VAL A 435 -25.48 35.57 25.55
N GLN A 436 -25.07 36.73 24.99
CA GLN A 436 -24.71 37.94 25.74
C GLN A 436 -24.99 39.20 24.89
N ASP A 437 -25.24 40.33 25.55
CA ASP A 437 -25.61 41.58 24.86
C ASP A 437 -24.52 42.12 23.93
N GLN A 438 -23.26 41.87 24.28
CA GLN A 438 -22.11 42.24 23.45
C GLN A 438 -21.32 40.93 23.10
N PRO A 439 -21.69 40.29 21.99
CA PRO A 439 -21.04 39.05 21.63
C PRO A 439 -19.59 39.27 21.23
N THR A 440 -18.73 38.37 21.71
CA THR A 440 -17.34 38.31 21.26
C THR A 440 -17.27 37.66 19.88
N PRO A 441 -16.43 38.16 18.96
CA PRO A 441 -16.28 37.55 17.65
C PRO A 441 -15.90 36.04 17.79
N THR A 442 -16.58 35.21 17.03
CA THR A 442 -16.26 33.77 16.97
C THR A 442 -14.91 33.59 16.30
N ALA A 443 -13.96 33.02 17.02
CA ALA A 443 -12.69 32.67 16.42
C ALA A 443 -12.88 31.59 15.35
N PRO A 444 -12.21 31.65 14.21
CA PRO A 444 -12.22 30.58 13.22
C PRO A 444 -11.71 29.29 13.85
N SER A 445 -12.37 28.17 13.57
CA SER A 445 -12.07 26.88 14.20
C SER A 445 -10.72 26.30 13.76
N GLU A 446 -10.29 26.58 12.57
CA GLU A 446 -8.99 26.30 12.01
C GLU A 446 -8.61 27.38 11.02
N GLU A 447 -7.51 28.06 11.28
CA GLU A 447 -6.92 28.93 10.28
C GLU A 447 -6.20 28.07 9.26
N ARG A 448 -6.62 28.16 8.02
CA ARG A 448 -5.95 27.54 6.87
C ARG A 448 -5.48 28.63 5.93
N ARG A 449 -4.30 28.42 5.37
CA ARG A 449 -3.72 29.28 4.34
C ARG A 449 -3.46 28.45 3.12
N PHE A 450 -3.36 29.10 1.98
CA PHE A 450 -2.95 28.41 0.75
C PHE A 450 -1.78 29.11 0.07
N PHE A 451 -0.87 28.29 -0.42
CA PHE A 451 0.24 28.69 -1.25
C PHE A 451 -0.21 28.68 -2.71
N THR A 452 0.04 29.75 -3.43
CA THR A 452 -0.21 29.85 -4.87
C THR A 452 1.10 30.00 -5.61
N PHE A 453 1.34 29.12 -6.57
CA PHE A 453 2.55 29.11 -7.40
C PHE A 453 2.25 29.76 -8.74
N HIS A 454 2.95 30.86 -9.04
CA HIS A 454 2.71 31.70 -10.20
C HIS A 454 4.03 32.08 -10.89
N ASP A 455 3.96 32.75 -12.04
CA ASP A 455 5.15 33.04 -12.87
C ASP A 455 6.22 33.86 -12.14
N TRP A 456 5.88 34.64 -11.11
CA TRP A 456 6.81 35.51 -10.39
C TRP A 456 7.21 35.01 -9.01
N GLY A 457 6.84 33.78 -8.67
CA GLY A 457 7.19 33.20 -7.38
C GLY A 457 6.06 32.45 -6.70
N VAL A 458 5.99 32.56 -5.39
CA VAL A 458 5.00 31.91 -4.53
C VAL A 458 4.37 32.94 -3.62
N ALA A 459 3.06 32.98 -3.59
CA ALA A 459 2.29 33.86 -2.72
C ALA A 459 1.44 33.03 -1.75
N VAL A 460 1.38 33.44 -0.50
CA VAL A 460 0.58 32.81 0.56
C VAL A 460 -0.54 33.73 0.96
N TYR A 461 -1.75 33.23 0.93
CA TYR A 461 -2.96 34.00 1.19
C TYR A 461 -3.76 33.45 2.38
N ASP A 462 -4.42 34.36 3.05
CA ASP A 462 -5.49 34.11 4.01
C ASP A 462 -6.83 34.07 3.23
N PRO A 463 -7.57 32.92 3.25
CA PRO A 463 -8.80 32.80 2.49
C PRO A 463 -9.97 33.58 3.06
N ASP A 464 -10.01 33.90 4.37
CA ASP A 464 -11.11 34.63 5.01
C ASP A 464 -11.16 36.09 4.56
N ASN A 465 -10.00 36.71 4.58
CA ASN A 465 -9.86 38.13 4.24
C ASN A 465 -9.29 38.38 2.85
N CYS A 466 -8.91 37.31 2.14
CA CYS A 466 -8.32 37.36 0.81
C CYS A 466 -7.05 38.22 0.74
N ARG A 467 -6.31 38.27 1.84
CA ARG A 467 -5.12 39.11 1.97
C ARG A 467 -3.87 38.31 1.72
N LEU A 468 -2.90 38.95 1.07
CA LEU A 468 -1.56 38.45 0.96
C LEU A 468 -0.93 38.41 2.37
N TYR A 469 -0.51 37.22 2.78
CA TYR A 469 0.15 36.98 4.04
C TYR A 469 1.68 37.01 3.89
N HIS A 470 2.19 36.36 2.86
CA HIS A 470 3.62 36.29 2.59
C HIS A 470 3.89 36.08 1.09
N GLN A 471 5.05 36.50 0.62
CA GLN A 471 5.46 36.29 -0.76
C GLN A 471 6.93 35.87 -0.82
N ILE A 472 7.22 34.86 -1.64
CA ILE A 472 8.57 34.43 -2.05
C ILE A 472 8.73 34.88 -3.50
N GLN A 473 9.64 35.79 -3.77
CA GLN A 473 9.83 36.32 -5.12
C GLN A 473 10.74 35.42 -5.96
N SER A 474 10.58 35.47 -7.28
CA SER A 474 11.40 34.71 -8.21
C SER A 474 12.89 35.02 -8.11
N VAL A 475 13.22 36.23 -7.69
CA VAL A 475 14.56 36.76 -7.50
C VAL A 475 15.15 36.57 -6.10
N ASP A 476 14.38 36.01 -5.17
CA ASP A 476 14.88 35.72 -3.85
C ASP A 476 16.01 34.67 -3.92
N ILE A 477 17.04 34.86 -3.15
CA ILE A 477 18.16 33.94 -3.04
C ILE A 477 17.77 32.83 -2.03
N ILE A 478 17.94 31.58 -2.42
CA ILE A 478 17.70 30.45 -1.55
C ILE A 478 18.72 30.45 -0.42
N PRO A 479 18.30 30.50 0.86
CA PRO A 479 19.18 30.56 1.99
C PRO A 479 20.27 29.45 1.95
N GLY A 480 21.52 29.86 2.19
CA GLY A 480 22.67 28.94 2.16
C GLY A 480 23.18 28.58 0.76
N THR A 481 22.64 29.20 -0.30
CA THR A 481 23.06 29.02 -1.68
C THR A 481 23.30 30.37 -2.34
N GLN A 482 23.82 30.36 -3.59
CA GLN A 482 23.88 31.54 -4.45
C GLN A 482 22.81 31.49 -5.57
N GLU A 483 21.85 30.57 -5.45
CA GLU A 483 20.84 30.34 -6.45
C GLU A 483 19.55 31.11 -6.15
N TYR A 484 18.90 31.60 -7.20
CA TYR A 484 17.58 32.21 -7.11
C TYR A 484 16.48 31.16 -7.07
N VAL A 485 15.34 31.48 -6.46
CA VAL A 485 14.17 30.62 -6.37
C VAL A 485 13.72 30.16 -7.77
N CYS A 486 13.64 31.05 -8.75
CA CYS A 486 13.21 30.70 -10.11
C CYS A 486 14.32 30.78 -11.19
N GLY A 487 15.57 30.84 -10.79
CA GLY A 487 16.68 30.87 -11.72
C GLY A 487 17.27 32.27 -11.94
N ASP A 488 18.15 32.42 -12.94
CA ASP A 488 18.97 33.59 -13.09
C ASP A 488 18.15 34.86 -13.38
N ARG A 489 18.41 35.94 -12.65
CA ARG A 489 17.94 37.31 -12.89
C ARG A 489 16.43 37.48 -13.06
N GLY A 490 15.62 36.74 -12.28
CA GLY A 490 14.17 36.93 -12.28
C GLY A 490 13.46 36.39 -13.51
N ALA A 491 13.98 35.29 -14.06
CA ALA A 491 13.26 34.53 -15.08
C ALA A 491 11.92 34.02 -14.52
N ASN A 492 10.94 33.88 -15.39
CA ASN A 492 9.65 33.30 -15.04
C ASN A 492 9.82 31.92 -14.40
N CYS A 493 9.09 31.68 -13.34
CA CYS A 493 9.08 30.42 -12.63
C CYS A 493 8.41 29.34 -13.48
N SER A 494 9.00 28.13 -13.49
CA SER A 494 8.42 26.95 -14.13
C SER A 494 8.13 25.90 -13.07
N TRP A 495 6.86 25.75 -12.71
CA TRP A 495 6.40 24.86 -11.66
C TRP A 495 5.81 23.57 -12.25
N GLY A 496 6.17 22.43 -11.68
CA GLY A 496 5.58 21.11 -11.98
C GLY A 496 4.42 20.80 -11.04
N ARG A 497 4.67 20.10 -9.94
CA ARG A 497 3.68 19.75 -8.93
C ARG A 497 4.08 20.29 -7.56
N ALA A 498 3.11 20.67 -6.75
CA ALA A 498 3.33 21.02 -5.35
C ALA A 498 2.44 20.20 -4.44
N ILE A 499 2.96 19.80 -3.27
CA ILE A 499 2.26 18.98 -2.27
C ILE A 499 2.56 19.47 -0.86
N ASN A 500 1.62 19.24 0.05
CA ASN A 500 1.80 19.41 1.48
C ASN A 500 2.41 18.14 2.09
N VAL A 501 3.48 18.28 2.84
CA VAL A 501 4.20 17.18 3.52
C VAL A 501 4.06 17.35 5.03
N ALA A 502 3.27 16.51 5.65
CA ALA A 502 3.00 16.43 7.09
C ALA A 502 2.62 17.77 7.74
N ASP A 503 1.99 18.70 7.01
CA ASP A 503 1.73 20.07 7.46
C ASP A 503 2.96 20.81 8.01
N ARG A 504 4.17 20.43 7.60
CA ARG A 504 5.44 21.08 7.97
C ARG A 504 6.11 21.76 6.82
N TYR A 505 6.07 21.14 5.64
CA TYR A 505 6.72 21.61 4.43
C TYR A 505 5.78 21.58 3.24
N VAL A 506 6.00 22.49 2.32
CA VAL A 506 5.45 22.43 0.97
C VAL A 506 6.61 22.08 0.01
N TYR A 507 6.49 20.95 -0.64
CA TYR A 507 7.40 20.47 -1.67
C TYR A 507 6.89 20.91 -3.02
N VAL A 508 7.75 21.51 -3.83
CA VAL A 508 7.37 21.92 -5.19
C VAL A 508 8.48 21.57 -6.18
N SER A 509 8.10 20.94 -7.27
CA SER A 509 9.04 20.58 -8.33
C SER A 509 9.26 21.73 -9.32
N GLN A 510 10.52 21.87 -9.76
CA GLN A 510 10.94 22.79 -10.83
C GLN A 510 11.51 21.98 -12.00
N PRO A 511 10.66 21.59 -12.99
CA PRO A 511 11.06 20.68 -14.04
C PRO A 511 12.25 21.17 -14.86
N THR A 512 12.25 22.46 -15.23
CA THR A 512 13.33 23.05 -16.05
C THR A 512 14.67 23.13 -15.32
N LYS A 513 14.68 23.03 -13.98
CA LYS A 513 15.89 23.08 -13.16
C LYS A 513 16.32 21.71 -12.65
N GLY A 514 15.50 20.66 -12.85
CA GLY A 514 15.78 19.31 -12.34
C GLY A 514 15.92 19.27 -10.82
N ARG A 515 15.01 19.93 -10.10
CA ARG A 515 15.07 20.03 -8.65
C ARG A 515 13.69 20.16 -8.00
N VAL A 516 13.63 19.84 -6.72
CA VAL A 516 12.47 20.06 -5.84
C VAL A 516 12.89 21.05 -4.76
N LEU A 517 12.09 22.10 -4.58
CA LEU A 517 12.26 23.07 -3.49
C LEU A 517 11.41 22.64 -2.31
N ILE A 518 11.95 22.77 -1.11
CA ILE A 518 11.26 22.53 0.16
C ILE A 518 11.04 23.86 0.85
N ILE A 519 9.78 24.24 1.01
CA ILE A 519 9.36 25.50 1.64
C ILE A 519 8.85 25.18 3.04
N SER A 520 9.40 25.87 4.06
CA SER A 520 8.89 25.75 5.42
C SER A 520 7.53 26.43 5.56
N ARG A 521 6.54 25.72 6.08
CA ARG A 521 5.23 26.31 6.38
C ARG A 521 5.31 27.46 7.39
N ILE A 522 6.19 27.34 8.39
CA ILE A 522 6.30 28.34 9.48
C ILE A 522 7.11 29.55 9.03
N GLN A 523 8.28 29.31 8.42
CA GLN A 523 9.20 30.37 8.02
C GLN A 523 8.80 31.00 6.68
N MET A 524 8.02 30.27 5.85
CA MET A 524 7.57 30.67 4.51
C MET A 524 8.72 31.05 3.57
N VAL A 525 9.85 30.35 3.72
CA VAL A 525 11.04 30.45 2.86
C VAL A 525 11.46 29.08 2.39
N VAL A 526 12.22 29.02 1.31
CA VAL A 526 12.85 27.79 0.85
C VAL A 526 13.93 27.41 1.86
N VAL A 527 13.83 26.22 2.44
CA VAL A 527 14.76 25.73 3.48
C VAL A 527 15.69 24.65 2.99
N ASP A 528 15.35 23.96 1.91
CA ASP A 528 16.21 22.95 1.28
C ASP A 528 15.91 22.84 -0.23
N VAL A 529 16.89 22.33 -0.97
CA VAL A 529 16.82 22.09 -2.41
C VAL A 529 17.31 20.67 -2.68
N VAL A 530 16.44 19.87 -3.26
CA VAL A 530 16.75 18.49 -3.62
C VAL A 530 16.97 18.39 -5.12
N VAL A 531 18.16 17.98 -5.54
CA VAL A 531 18.46 17.72 -6.95
C VAL A 531 17.79 16.40 -7.35
N THR A 532 17.16 16.40 -8.53
CA THR A 532 16.46 15.24 -9.10
C THR A 532 16.99 14.93 -10.49
N ASP A 533 16.46 13.85 -11.07
CA ASP A 533 16.57 13.63 -12.52
C ASP A 533 15.93 14.78 -13.30
N LYS A 534 16.13 14.78 -14.62
CA LYS A 534 15.60 15.83 -15.49
C LYS A 534 14.06 15.87 -15.39
N PHE A 535 13.53 17.07 -15.40
CA PHE A 535 12.10 17.37 -15.48
C PHE A 535 11.23 16.65 -14.42
N PRO A 536 11.43 16.87 -13.11
CA PRO A 536 10.51 16.39 -12.08
C PRO A 536 9.14 17.06 -12.25
N VAL A 537 8.12 16.29 -12.60
CA VAL A 537 6.79 16.81 -12.97
C VAL A 537 5.71 16.48 -11.96
N ASP A 538 5.79 15.35 -11.29
CA ASP A 538 4.79 14.93 -10.32
C ASP A 538 5.42 14.50 -9.00
N LEU A 539 4.68 14.74 -7.90
CA LEU A 539 5.08 14.45 -6.54
C LEU A 539 3.94 13.75 -5.81
N HIS A 540 4.26 12.67 -5.11
CA HIS A 540 3.31 11.93 -4.27
C HIS A 540 3.90 11.73 -2.87
N TYR A 541 3.17 12.13 -1.83
CA TYR A 541 3.57 11.92 -0.45
C TYR A 541 2.95 10.66 0.13
N VAL A 542 3.76 9.82 0.75
CA VAL A 542 3.35 8.59 1.44
C VAL A 542 3.56 8.80 2.94
N PRO A 543 2.53 9.22 3.70
CA PRO A 543 2.68 9.70 5.09
C PRO A 543 3.26 8.68 6.06
N HIS A 544 2.79 7.43 6.03
CA HIS A 544 3.20 6.38 6.96
C HIS A 544 4.64 5.89 6.76
N LEU A 545 5.25 6.21 5.60
CA LEU A 545 6.66 5.95 5.30
C LEU A 545 7.51 7.22 5.34
N ASP A 546 6.88 8.38 5.47
CA ASP A 546 7.50 9.70 5.38
C ASP A 546 8.35 9.88 4.12
N GLN A 547 7.79 9.47 2.97
CA GLN A 547 8.47 9.48 1.68
C GLN A 547 7.74 10.35 0.67
N VAL A 548 8.50 11.09 -0.15
CA VAL A 548 7.99 11.77 -1.35
C VAL A 548 8.53 11.05 -2.58
N TRP A 549 7.61 10.54 -3.40
CA TRP A 549 7.89 9.90 -4.67
C TRP A 549 7.82 10.94 -5.79
N VAL A 550 8.86 11.00 -6.59
CA VAL A 550 9.06 12.00 -7.65
C VAL A 550 9.06 11.31 -9.01
N LEU A 551 8.17 11.73 -9.89
CA LEU A 551 8.16 11.27 -11.27
C LEU A 551 8.87 12.30 -12.16
N CYS A 552 9.86 11.86 -12.90
CA CYS A 552 10.68 12.71 -13.77
C CYS A 552 10.50 12.33 -15.22
N TRP A 553 10.20 13.31 -16.09
CA TRP A 553 10.23 13.10 -17.53
C TRP A 553 11.66 13.14 -18.07
N ARG A 554 11.91 12.50 -19.20
CA ARG A 554 13.22 12.54 -19.86
C ARG A 554 13.37 13.70 -20.85
N GLY A 555 12.27 14.29 -21.25
CA GLY A 555 12.21 15.42 -22.16
C GLY A 555 11.27 16.53 -21.68
N PRO A 556 11.27 17.70 -22.34
CA PRO A 556 10.40 18.81 -21.96
C PRO A 556 8.91 18.60 -22.27
N VAL A 557 8.57 17.50 -22.94
CA VAL A 557 7.21 17.10 -23.30
C VAL A 557 7.00 15.68 -22.80
N ASP A 558 5.78 15.36 -22.35
CA ASP A 558 5.40 14.02 -21.93
C ASP A 558 5.37 13.04 -23.10
N ARG A 559 6.55 12.65 -23.55
CA ARG A 559 6.76 11.66 -24.60
C ARG A 559 7.82 10.67 -24.16
N GLY A 560 7.48 9.39 -24.20
CA GLY A 560 8.39 8.30 -23.91
C GLY A 560 8.53 7.96 -22.43
N THR A 561 9.69 7.44 -22.08
CA THR A 561 9.97 6.88 -20.75
C THR A 561 10.23 7.94 -19.68
N LYS A 562 10.01 7.56 -18.43
CA LYS A 562 10.17 8.39 -17.24
C LYS A 562 11.08 7.69 -16.24
N THR A 563 11.55 8.43 -15.25
CA THR A 563 12.28 7.88 -14.10
C THR A 563 11.54 8.18 -12.81
N ILE A 564 11.78 7.35 -11.79
CA ILE A 564 11.21 7.51 -10.45
C ILE A 564 12.33 7.72 -9.46
N GLN A 565 12.15 8.67 -8.56
CA GLN A 565 13.04 8.91 -7.42
C GLN A 565 12.25 9.06 -6.14
N ILE A 566 12.88 8.78 -5.00
CA ILE A 566 12.25 8.86 -3.69
C ILE A 566 13.08 9.75 -2.78
N ILE A 567 12.42 10.68 -2.09
CA ILE A 567 12.98 11.48 -1.00
C ILE A 567 12.49 10.85 0.30
N ARG A 568 13.40 10.40 1.15
CA ARG A 568 13.10 9.77 2.45
C ARG A 568 13.08 10.80 3.57
N ASP A 569 12.34 10.48 4.64
CA ASP A 569 12.23 11.30 5.86
C ASP A 569 11.83 12.74 5.53
N ALA A 570 10.86 12.87 4.64
CA ALA A 570 10.49 14.12 4.00
C ALA A 570 9.96 15.17 4.98
N SER A 571 9.38 14.77 6.12
CA SER A 571 8.90 15.68 7.16
C SER A 571 10.00 16.12 8.13
N GLN A 572 11.19 15.53 8.09
CA GLN A 572 12.26 15.78 9.05
C GLN A 572 13.09 17.01 8.67
N LYS A 573 13.66 17.68 9.69
CA LYS A 573 14.57 18.81 9.49
C LYS A 573 16.00 18.31 9.26
N LYS A 574 16.27 17.86 8.03
CA LYS A 574 17.60 17.45 7.60
C LYS A 574 17.80 17.81 6.14
N LYS A 575 19.03 17.70 5.64
CA LYS A 575 19.28 17.82 4.21
C LYS A 575 18.78 16.57 3.49
N HIS A 576 17.97 16.76 2.46
CA HIS A 576 17.37 15.69 1.71
C HIS A 576 18.13 15.39 0.42
N HIS A 577 18.01 14.13 -0.03
CA HIS A 577 18.53 13.67 -1.32
C HIS A 577 17.60 12.61 -1.88
N THR A 578 17.75 12.32 -3.17
CA THR A 578 16.95 11.34 -3.87
C THR A 578 17.64 9.99 -3.93
N VAL A 579 16.84 8.92 -3.93
CA VAL A 579 17.26 7.56 -4.24
C VAL A 579 16.35 6.98 -5.31
N HIS A 580 16.85 6.09 -6.17
CA HIS A 580 16.01 5.35 -7.11
C HIS A 580 15.44 4.10 -6.45
N PRO A 581 14.27 3.61 -6.88
CA PRO A 581 13.81 2.28 -6.50
C PRO A 581 14.73 1.21 -7.11
N GLU A 582 14.58 -0.04 -6.68
CA GLU A 582 15.30 -1.15 -7.31
C GLU A 582 14.91 -1.24 -8.80
N PRO A 583 15.90 -1.34 -9.73
CA PRO A 583 15.60 -1.38 -11.15
C PRO A 583 15.01 -2.73 -11.58
N VAL A 584 14.22 -2.72 -12.65
CA VAL A 584 13.81 -3.94 -13.35
C VAL A 584 14.81 -4.20 -14.46
N ASP A 585 15.39 -5.38 -14.52
CA ASP A 585 16.40 -5.79 -15.51
C ASP A 585 17.56 -4.79 -15.67
N GLY A 586 17.93 -4.15 -14.56
CA GLY A 586 18.98 -3.14 -14.54
C GLY A 586 18.59 -1.77 -15.12
N HIS A 587 17.34 -1.56 -15.51
CA HIS A 587 16.85 -0.31 -16.10
C HIS A 587 15.98 0.49 -15.14
N PHE A 588 16.29 1.80 -14.99
CA PHE A 588 15.46 2.75 -14.24
C PHE A 588 14.47 3.54 -15.10
N ASP A 589 14.62 3.52 -16.40
CA ASP A 589 14.05 4.49 -17.33
C ASP A 589 13.00 3.93 -18.28
N LEU A 590 12.41 2.80 -17.94
CA LEU A 590 11.32 2.17 -18.68
C LEU A 590 9.91 2.59 -18.22
N VAL A 591 9.82 3.45 -17.23
CA VAL A 591 8.54 3.86 -16.63
C VAL A 591 7.73 4.71 -17.60
N SER A 592 6.45 4.41 -17.74
CA SER A 592 5.47 5.25 -18.44
C SER A 592 4.44 5.87 -17.49
N GLY A 593 4.11 5.21 -16.37
CA GLY A 593 3.19 5.70 -15.37
C GLY A 593 3.55 5.24 -13.97
N LEU A 594 3.21 6.06 -12.97
CA LEU A 594 3.36 5.78 -11.55
C LEU A 594 2.05 6.07 -10.85
N PHE A 595 1.51 5.08 -10.14
CA PHE A 595 0.28 5.19 -9.37
C PHE A 595 0.56 4.91 -7.91
N ILE A 596 0.55 5.97 -7.13
CA ILE A 596 0.70 5.92 -5.67
C ILE A 596 -0.66 6.19 -5.04
N PRO A 597 -1.12 5.34 -4.10
CA PRO A 597 -2.36 5.59 -3.39
C PRO A 597 -2.35 6.96 -2.70
N PRO A 598 -3.48 7.71 -2.74
CA PRO A 598 -3.53 9.01 -2.12
C PRO A 598 -3.38 8.90 -0.60
N ALA A 599 -2.77 9.93 0.00
CA ALA A 599 -2.75 10.10 1.44
C ALA A 599 -4.17 10.49 1.92
N GLN A 600 -4.96 9.52 2.33
CA GLN A 600 -6.30 9.75 2.86
C GLN A 600 -6.26 9.83 4.39
N ASP A 601 -7.11 10.68 4.97
CA ASP A 601 -7.26 10.84 6.42
C ASP A 601 -7.82 9.57 7.12
N LEU A 602 -8.33 8.60 6.37
CA LEU A 602 -8.87 7.33 6.85
C LEU A 602 -7.82 6.26 7.20
N GLY A 603 -6.55 6.63 7.29
CA GLY A 603 -5.55 5.91 8.06
C GLY A 603 -5.06 4.56 7.55
N TYR A 604 -5.49 4.06 6.37
CA TYR A 604 -4.92 2.81 5.86
C TYR A 604 -3.51 3.04 5.32
N PRO A 605 -2.49 2.38 5.89
CA PRO A 605 -1.13 2.49 5.40
C PRO A 605 -0.96 1.61 4.15
N TRP A 606 -1.25 2.14 2.98
CA TRP A 606 -1.09 1.44 1.71
C TRP A 606 0.34 0.93 1.54
N LYS A 607 0.52 -0.38 1.43
CA LYS A 607 1.83 -1.03 1.30
C LYS A 607 2.40 -0.90 -0.10
N TYR A 608 1.52 -0.92 -1.11
CA TYR A 608 1.89 -1.06 -2.51
C TYR A 608 1.42 0.11 -3.36
N GLY A 609 2.24 0.49 -4.32
CA GLY A 609 1.91 1.29 -5.48
C GLY A 609 2.03 0.47 -6.77
N TYR A 610 1.71 1.08 -7.90
CA TYR A 610 1.81 0.42 -9.20
C TYR A 610 2.61 1.26 -10.19
N VAL A 611 3.43 0.59 -10.99
CA VAL A 611 4.28 1.20 -12.01
C VAL A 611 3.97 0.55 -13.34
N VAL A 612 3.72 1.37 -14.35
CA VAL A 612 3.52 0.92 -15.73
C VAL A 612 4.81 1.17 -16.51
N HIS A 613 5.28 0.17 -17.25
CA HIS A 613 6.40 0.30 -18.16
C HIS A 613 5.92 0.54 -19.60
N THR A 614 6.78 1.12 -20.41
CA THR A 614 6.47 1.44 -21.80
C THR A 614 6.11 0.16 -22.57
N ASN A 615 5.02 0.21 -23.32
CA ASN A 615 4.45 -0.89 -24.11
C ASN A 615 3.99 -2.12 -23.32
N GLN A 616 3.97 -2.05 -22.00
CA GLN A 616 3.45 -3.13 -21.16
C GLN A 616 1.92 -3.17 -21.20
N ARG A 617 1.34 -4.37 -21.41
CA ARG A 617 -0.09 -4.65 -21.19
C ARG A 617 -0.28 -5.16 -19.78
N GLY A 618 -0.27 -4.23 -18.85
CA GLY A 618 -0.29 -4.51 -17.42
C GLY A 618 0.51 -3.49 -16.63
N MET A 619 0.88 -3.86 -15.43
CA MET A 619 1.64 -3.01 -14.51
C MET A 619 2.41 -3.86 -13.51
N TYR A 620 3.43 -3.28 -12.90
CA TYR A 620 4.14 -3.88 -11.78
C TYR A 620 3.56 -3.39 -10.45
N LYS A 621 3.34 -4.30 -9.51
CA LYS A 621 3.09 -4.00 -8.11
C LYS A 621 4.42 -3.72 -7.43
N MET A 622 4.52 -2.60 -6.73
CA MET A 622 5.74 -2.14 -6.07
C MET A 622 5.52 -2.01 -4.57
N ASP A 623 6.40 -2.59 -3.77
CA ASP A 623 6.47 -2.36 -2.33
C ASP A 623 7.06 -0.96 -2.07
N LEU A 624 6.25 -0.08 -1.49
CA LEU A 624 6.64 1.31 -1.23
C LEU A 624 7.72 1.43 -0.15
N ARG A 625 7.71 0.52 0.85
CA ARG A 625 8.70 0.51 1.93
C ARG A 625 10.04 -0.03 1.46
N ALA A 626 10.02 -1.17 0.78
CA ALA A 626 11.22 -1.80 0.24
C ALA A 626 11.73 -1.11 -1.03
N MET A 627 10.89 -0.33 -1.72
CA MET A 627 11.15 0.31 -3.01
C MET A 627 11.54 -0.70 -4.09
N LYS A 628 10.83 -1.85 -4.10
CA LYS A 628 11.10 -3.00 -4.97
C LYS A 628 9.87 -3.43 -5.72
N TYR A 629 10.08 -3.91 -6.94
CA TYR A 629 9.05 -4.60 -7.71
C TYR A 629 8.82 -5.99 -7.11
N ILE A 630 7.55 -6.36 -6.87
CA ILE A 630 7.19 -7.63 -6.25
C ILE A 630 6.60 -8.59 -7.27
N LYS A 631 5.67 -8.09 -8.09
CA LYS A 631 4.82 -8.92 -8.95
C LYS A 631 4.37 -8.14 -10.17
N THR A 632 4.19 -8.85 -11.28
CA THR A 632 3.54 -8.30 -12.47
C THR A 632 2.04 -8.59 -12.42
N VAL A 633 1.22 -7.56 -12.69
CA VAL A 633 -0.22 -7.68 -12.91
C VAL A 633 -0.45 -7.70 -14.40
N ASP A 634 -0.81 -8.86 -14.94
CA ASP A 634 -1.05 -9.04 -16.37
C ASP A 634 -2.46 -8.56 -16.77
N LEU A 635 -2.54 -7.61 -17.69
CA LEU A 635 -3.78 -7.10 -18.27
C LEU A 635 -3.84 -7.34 -19.78
N THR A 636 -3.04 -8.26 -20.29
CA THR A 636 -3.03 -8.67 -21.71
C THR A 636 -4.40 -9.12 -22.21
N PRO A 637 -5.20 -9.90 -21.44
CA PRO A 637 -6.54 -10.30 -21.87
C PRO A 637 -7.48 -9.12 -22.16
N TYR A 638 -7.21 -7.96 -21.54
CA TYR A 638 -8.01 -6.74 -21.68
C TYR A 638 -7.37 -5.73 -22.62
N ASN A 639 -6.21 -6.06 -23.20
CA ASN A 639 -5.38 -5.16 -24.04
C ASN A 639 -5.15 -3.79 -23.37
N CYS A 640 -4.89 -3.79 -22.08
CA CYS A 640 -4.87 -2.61 -21.23
C CYS A 640 -3.45 -2.21 -20.82
N ALA A 641 -3.05 -0.98 -21.19
CA ALA A 641 -1.98 -0.24 -20.52
C ALA A 641 -2.64 0.82 -19.64
N PRO A 642 -2.54 0.73 -18.30
CA PRO A 642 -3.15 1.72 -17.42
C PRO A 642 -2.60 3.12 -17.65
N ALA A 643 -3.49 4.07 -17.93
CA ALA A 643 -3.15 5.49 -18.16
C ALA A 643 -3.34 6.31 -16.87
N SER A 644 -4.33 5.96 -16.07
CA SER A 644 -4.57 6.55 -14.76
C SER A 644 -5.15 5.51 -13.81
N ALA A 645 -4.95 5.71 -12.53
CA ALA A 645 -5.49 4.88 -11.47
C ALA A 645 -5.95 5.74 -10.30
N ASP A 646 -6.97 5.27 -9.57
CA ASP A 646 -7.33 5.77 -8.26
C ASP A 646 -7.72 4.60 -7.34
N PHE A 647 -7.73 4.85 -6.03
CA PHE A 647 -7.79 3.80 -5.01
C PHE A 647 -8.97 4.04 -4.07
N ALA A 648 -9.75 3.00 -3.84
CA ALA A 648 -10.81 2.98 -2.84
C ALA A 648 -10.42 2.08 -1.67
N SER A 649 -10.35 2.62 -0.47
CA SER A 649 -10.03 1.83 0.73
C SER A 649 -11.16 0.88 1.11
N LEU A 650 -12.42 1.28 0.91
CA LEU A 650 -13.55 0.38 1.09
C LEU A 650 -13.53 -0.71 0.02
N GLY A 651 -13.44 -1.97 0.44
CA GLY A 651 -13.35 -3.13 -0.42
C GLY A 651 -11.98 -3.37 -1.06
N GLY A 652 -11.02 -2.45 -0.92
CA GLY A 652 -9.66 -2.59 -1.45
C GLY A 652 -9.58 -2.59 -2.97
N PHE A 653 -10.17 -1.59 -3.62
CA PHE A 653 -10.22 -1.54 -5.08
C PHE A 653 -9.23 -0.56 -5.69
N VAL A 654 -8.67 -0.97 -6.83
CA VAL A 654 -7.91 -0.11 -7.73
C VAL A 654 -8.72 0.06 -9.02
N ILE A 655 -9.05 1.31 -9.33
CA ILE A 655 -9.85 1.65 -10.50
C ILE A 655 -8.91 2.18 -11.57
N LEU A 656 -8.85 1.51 -12.70
CA LEU A 656 -7.92 1.79 -13.78
C LEU A 656 -8.66 2.36 -15.01
N GLU A 657 -8.08 3.39 -15.61
CA GLU A 657 -8.37 3.79 -16.97
C GLU A 657 -7.44 3.05 -17.93
N CYS A 658 -8.00 2.30 -18.86
CA CYS A 658 -7.27 1.47 -19.81
C CYS A 658 -7.16 2.12 -21.17
N LEU A 659 -5.94 2.20 -21.69
CA LEU A 659 -5.66 2.58 -23.07
C LEU A 659 -4.96 1.41 -23.80
N GLU A 660 -5.19 1.31 -25.07
CA GLU A 660 -4.41 0.41 -25.93
C GLU A 660 -2.97 0.96 -26.05
N PRO A 661 -1.92 0.14 -25.79
CA PRO A 661 -0.55 0.64 -25.66
C PRO A 661 -0.01 1.43 -26.85
N ILE A 662 -0.36 1.02 -28.07
CA ILE A 662 0.20 1.60 -29.31
C ILE A 662 -0.67 2.74 -29.83
N THR A 663 -1.97 2.52 -29.97
CA THR A 663 -2.89 3.48 -30.61
C THR A 663 -3.45 4.49 -29.62
N GLN A 664 -3.26 4.27 -28.30
CA GLN A 664 -3.82 5.07 -27.21
C GLN A 664 -5.35 5.19 -27.24
N ARG A 665 -6.02 4.19 -27.84
CA ARG A 665 -7.49 4.12 -27.85
C ARG A 665 -8.01 3.72 -26.48
N PRO A 666 -9.09 4.34 -26.02
CA PRO A 666 -9.74 3.92 -24.79
C PRO A 666 -10.23 2.47 -24.88
N MET A 667 -9.82 1.63 -23.94
CA MET A 667 -10.22 0.24 -23.81
C MET A 667 -11.25 0.03 -22.70
N GLY A 668 -11.50 1.03 -21.87
CA GLY A 668 -12.50 0.99 -20.83
C GLY A 668 -11.94 1.21 -19.42
N GLN A 669 -12.78 0.93 -18.43
CA GLN A 669 -12.43 0.98 -17.02
C GLN A 669 -12.30 -0.45 -16.47
N ILE A 670 -11.19 -0.73 -15.80
CA ILE A 670 -10.96 -1.98 -15.07
C ILE A 670 -11.05 -1.72 -13.56
N LEU A 671 -11.74 -2.62 -12.87
CA LEU A 671 -11.74 -2.73 -11.42
C LEU A 671 -10.86 -3.90 -11.01
N LEU A 672 -9.84 -3.62 -10.22
CA LEU A 672 -8.86 -4.58 -9.73
C LEU A 672 -8.98 -4.68 -8.19
N ASP A 673 -8.88 -5.89 -7.65
CA ASP A 673 -8.73 -6.10 -6.21
C ASP A 673 -7.26 -5.88 -5.81
N TYR A 674 -7.04 -5.00 -4.85
CA TYR A 674 -5.70 -4.61 -4.40
C TYR A 674 -4.93 -5.73 -3.70
N LEU A 675 -5.64 -6.63 -2.97
CA LEU A 675 -5.02 -7.72 -2.21
C LEU A 675 -4.59 -8.86 -3.12
N THR A 676 -5.48 -9.27 -4.03
CA THR A 676 -5.25 -10.44 -4.89
C THR A 676 -4.69 -10.11 -6.27
N ASP A 677 -4.73 -8.84 -6.67
CA ASP A 677 -4.39 -8.35 -8.00
C ASP A 677 -5.25 -8.96 -9.12
N THR A 678 -6.47 -9.39 -8.78
CA THR A 678 -7.42 -9.98 -9.74
C THR A 678 -8.34 -8.93 -10.32
N VAL A 679 -8.67 -9.06 -11.60
CA VAL A 679 -9.64 -8.20 -12.28
C VAL A 679 -11.06 -8.65 -11.93
N LEU A 680 -11.82 -7.76 -11.30
CA LEU A 680 -13.21 -8.00 -10.89
C LEU A 680 -14.21 -7.66 -11.99
N SER A 681 -13.95 -6.58 -12.71
CA SER A 681 -14.83 -6.17 -13.80
C SER A 681 -14.07 -5.34 -14.84
N HIS A 682 -14.50 -5.41 -16.08
CA HIS A 682 -14.05 -4.60 -17.20
C HIS A 682 -15.25 -3.98 -17.91
N LYS A 683 -15.35 -2.65 -17.86
CA LYS A 683 -16.41 -1.87 -18.51
C LYS A 683 -15.85 -1.18 -19.75
N THR A 684 -16.07 -1.76 -20.91
CA THR A 684 -15.54 -1.24 -22.19
C THR A 684 -16.20 0.05 -22.69
N ASN A 685 -17.39 0.36 -22.18
CA ASN A 685 -18.16 1.55 -22.54
C ASN A 685 -17.93 2.75 -21.61
N LEU A 686 -17.12 2.58 -20.56
CA LEU A 686 -16.78 3.61 -19.60
C LEU A 686 -15.29 3.89 -19.68
N PHE A 687 -14.91 5.08 -20.03
CA PHE A 687 -13.52 5.50 -20.18
C PHE A 687 -13.31 6.93 -19.64
N GLY A 688 -12.10 7.26 -19.30
CA GLY A 688 -11.71 8.50 -18.69
C GLY A 688 -11.13 8.31 -17.29
N ARG A 689 -10.50 9.36 -16.79
CA ARG A 689 -9.79 9.32 -15.52
C ARG A 689 -10.74 9.12 -14.34
N PRO A 690 -10.59 8.06 -13.56
CA PRO A 690 -11.36 7.87 -12.34
C PRO A 690 -10.88 8.81 -11.24
N ARG A 691 -11.80 9.20 -10.35
CA ARG A 691 -11.55 9.95 -9.12
C ARG A 691 -12.40 9.38 -7.99
N VAL A 692 -11.76 8.97 -6.92
CA VAL A 692 -12.43 8.43 -5.73
C VAL A 692 -12.69 9.54 -4.73
N SER A 693 -13.89 9.59 -4.15
CA SER A 693 -14.20 10.54 -3.08
C SER A 693 -13.37 10.25 -1.81
N PRO A 694 -13.05 11.27 -0.98
CA PRO A 694 -12.21 11.08 0.21
C PRO A 694 -12.73 10.04 1.21
N ASP A 695 -14.05 9.79 1.23
CA ASP A 695 -14.69 8.76 2.04
C ASP A 695 -14.70 7.36 1.38
N SER A 696 -14.08 7.21 0.22
CA SER A 696 -14.02 5.99 -0.59
C SER A 696 -15.39 5.41 -0.99
N ARG A 697 -16.46 6.22 -1.00
CA ARG A 697 -17.82 5.75 -1.31
C ARG A 697 -18.23 5.95 -2.75
N HIS A 698 -17.65 6.95 -3.42
CA HIS A 698 -18.01 7.30 -4.79
C HIS A 698 -16.79 7.28 -5.68
N VAL A 699 -16.98 6.77 -6.88
CA VAL A 699 -16.03 6.86 -8.00
C VAL A 699 -16.65 7.71 -9.08
N ILE A 700 -15.97 8.77 -9.46
CA ILE A 700 -16.39 9.68 -10.52
C ILE A 700 -15.47 9.47 -11.71
N THR A 701 -16.05 9.22 -12.87
CA THR A 701 -15.30 9.11 -14.13
C THR A 701 -15.72 10.25 -15.07
N LEU A 702 -14.73 11.02 -15.51
CA LEU A 702 -14.91 12.13 -16.45
C LEU A 702 -14.70 11.64 -17.87
N GLN A 703 -15.79 11.28 -18.54
CA GLN A 703 -15.76 10.76 -19.89
C GLN A 703 -15.91 11.88 -20.92
N SER A 704 -14.84 12.19 -21.64
CA SER A 704 -14.88 13.22 -22.70
C SER A 704 -15.49 12.66 -23.98
N ALA A 705 -16.46 13.38 -24.55
CA ALA A 705 -17.05 13.15 -25.85
C ALA A 705 -16.87 14.42 -26.71
N ASN A 706 -17.06 14.33 -28.03
CA ASN A 706 -16.66 15.33 -29.04
C ASN A 706 -16.94 16.82 -28.69
N ASN A 707 -17.94 17.17 -27.90
CA ASN A 707 -18.21 18.53 -27.44
C ASN A 707 -18.93 18.54 -26.08
N SER A 708 -18.90 17.45 -25.38
CA SER A 708 -19.56 17.30 -24.10
C SER A 708 -18.68 16.44 -23.18
N VAL A 709 -18.89 16.57 -21.89
CA VAL A 709 -18.32 15.67 -20.89
C VAL A 709 -19.47 14.98 -20.19
N VAL A 710 -19.38 13.66 -20.03
CA VAL A 710 -20.28 12.87 -19.21
C VAL A 710 -19.58 12.55 -17.90
N ILE A 711 -20.17 12.99 -16.81
CA ILE A 711 -19.70 12.70 -15.45
C ILE A 711 -20.46 11.47 -14.98
N VAL A 712 -19.80 10.34 -14.90
CA VAL A 712 -20.40 9.09 -14.45
C VAL A 712 -20.08 8.88 -12.98
N ALA A 713 -21.11 8.76 -12.15
CA ALA A 713 -20.99 8.47 -10.73
C ALA A 713 -21.30 6.99 -10.44
N GLN A 714 -20.43 6.35 -9.70
CA GLN A 714 -20.55 4.98 -9.24
C GLN A 714 -20.40 4.94 -7.71
N GLU A 715 -21.14 4.09 -7.04
CA GLU A 715 -20.98 3.81 -5.62
C GLU A 715 -20.04 2.62 -5.42
N VAL A 716 -19.16 2.75 -4.46
CA VAL A 716 -18.27 1.66 -4.01
C VAL A 716 -19.06 0.78 -3.04
N THR A 717 -19.17 -0.49 -3.36
CA THR A 717 -19.74 -1.52 -2.50
C THR A 717 -18.69 -2.60 -2.23
N GLU A 718 -18.91 -3.46 -1.26
CA GLU A 718 -18.01 -4.58 -0.96
C GLU A 718 -17.85 -5.59 -2.10
N GLN A 719 -18.79 -5.58 -3.05
CA GLN A 719 -18.80 -6.47 -4.22
C GLN A 719 -18.30 -5.79 -5.50
N GLY A 720 -17.92 -4.53 -5.44
CA GLY A 720 -17.45 -3.75 -6.58
C GLY A 720 -18.18 -2.42 -6.78
N LEU A 721 -18.24 -1.95 -8.02
CA LEU A 721 -18.80 -0.63 -8.34
C LEU A 721 -20.23 -0.73 -8.90
N ARG A 722 -21.16 -0.08 -8.23
CA ARG A 722 -22.55 0.07 -8.64
C ARG A 722 -22.76 1.42 -9.33
N PHE A 723 -23.36 1.45 -10.51
CA PHE A 723 -23.74 2.69 -11.18
C PHE A 723 -24.82 3.43 -10.36
N LEU A 724 -24.65 4.76 -10.22
CA LEU A 724 -25.64 5.63 -9.58
C LEU A 724 -26.39 6.47 -10.61
N PHE A 725 -25.67 7.37 -11.26
CA PHE A 725 -26.22 8.28 -12.27
C PHE A 725 -25.11 8.76 -13.21
N ASP A 726 -25.52 9.44 -14.26
CA ASP A 726 -24.65 10.19 -15.16
C ASP A 726 -25.18 11.61 -15.36
N VAL A 727 -24.24 12.55 -15.49
CA VAL A 727 -24.54 13.97 -15.76
C VAL A 727 -23.84 14.37 -17.04
N LYS A 728 -24.58 14.81 -18.03
CA LYS A 728 -24.05 15.32 -19.28
C LYS A 728 -23.92 16.84 -19.23
N THR A 729 -22.73 17.35 -19.52
CA THR A 729 -22.45 18.79 -19.58
C THR A 729 -21.72 19.17 -20.86
N THR A 730 -21.96 20.41 -21.31
CA THR A 730 -21.21 21.01 -22.43
C THR A 730 -19.93 21.72 -21.97
N LEU A 731 -19.69 21.79 -20.64
CA LEU A 731 -18.47 22.34 -20.09
C LEU A 731 -17.32 21.38 -20.32
N GLN A 732 -16.22 21.86 -20.88
CA GLN A 732 -14.98 21.13 -20.95
C GLN A 732 -14.31 21.19 -19.58
N ILE A 733 -14.17 20.06 -18.89
CA ILE A 733 -13.62 20.01 -17.53
C ILE A 733 -12.10 20.04 -17.58
N SER A 734 -11.50 20.92 -16.81
CA SER A 734 -10.07 21.04 -16.59
C SER A 734 -9.60 20.21 -15.41
N ASP A 735 -10.24 20.39 -14.27
CA ASP A 735 -9.91 19.72 -13.02
C ASP A 735 -11.16 19.57 -12.16
N ALA A 736 -11.10 18.69 -11.17
CA ALA A 736 -12.21 18.47 -10.25
C ALA A 736 -11.71 18.18 -8.84
N THR A 737 -12.47 18.59 -7.84
CA THR A 737 -12.19 18.32 -6.42
C THR A 737 -13.49 17.98 -5.69
N PHE A 738 -13.35 17.33 -4.54
CA PHE A 738 -14.48 17.03 -3.66
C PHE A 738 -14.55 18.03 -2.52
N PHE A 739 -15.76 18.37 -2.13
CA PHE A 739 -16.06 19.20 -0.97
C PHE A 739 -17.20 18.59 -0.17
N THR A 740 -17.17 18.72 1.16
CA THR A 740 -18.21 18.16 2.03
C THR A 740 -19.58 18.70 1.67
N SER A 741 -20.56 17.82 1.49
CA SER A 741 -21.92 18.21 1.15
C SER A 741 -22.61 18.85 2.34
N ARG A 742 -23.43 19.87 2.07
CA ARG A 742 -24.26 20.51 3.09
C ARG A 742 -25.55 19.71 3.39
N THR A 743 -25.99 18.89 2.43
CA THR A 743 -27.26 18.17 2.51
C THR A 743 -27.13 16.73 2.97
N SER A 744 -25.89 16.21 3.01
CA SER A 744 -25.61 14.83 3.38
C SER A 744 -24.26 14.71 4.07
N HIS A 745 -24.00 13.57 4.73
CA HIS A 745 -22.68 13.23 5.28
C HIS A 745 -21.76 12.61 4.23
N SER A 746 -21.78 13.16 3.01
CA SER A 746 -21.00 12.75 1.85
C SER A 746 -20.32 13.97 1.22
N TYR A 747 -19.96 13.87 -0.05
CA TYR A 747 -19.27 14.90 -0.79
C TYR A 747 -20.08 15.38 -1.98
N ASP A 748 -19.82 16.63 -2.38
CA ASP A 748 -20.22 17.21 -3.66
C ASP A 748 -18.98 17.30 -4.55
N LEU A 749 -19.15 17.11 -5.86
CA LEU A 749 -18.08 17.28 -6.86
C LEU A 749 -18.10 18.72 -7.37
N TYR A 750 -16.95 19.38 -7.35
CA TYR A 750 -16.72 20.67 -7.99
C TYR A 750 -15.75 20.50 -9.14
N ALA A 751 -16.17 20.83 -10.35
CA ALA A 751 -15.41 20.67 -11.57
C ALA A 751 -15.22 22.01 -12.28
N SER A 752 -13.96 22.41 -12.50
CA SER A 752 -13.62 23.67 -13.16
C SER A 752 -13.66 23.54 -14.67
N SER A 753 -14.17 24.57 -15.36
CA SER A 753 -14.18 24.58 -16.82
C SER A 753 -12.84 25.04 -17.39
N SER A 754 -12.35 24.35 -18.43
CA SER A 754 -11.12 24.68 -19.15
C SER A 754 -11.26 25.86 -20.11
N THR A 755 -12.49 26.24 -20.49
CA THR A 755 -12.77 27.23 -21.53
C THR A 755 -13.71 28.34 -21.10
N LYS A 756 -14.58 28.08 -20.12
CA LYS A 756 -15.58 29.06 -19.63
C LYS A 756 -15.24 29.52 -18.21
N GLU A 757 -15.87 30.59 -17.79
CA GLU A 757 -15.70 31.17 -16.45
C GLU A 757 -16.59 30.49 -15.39
N ASP A 758 -16.84 29.20 -15.57
CA ASP A 758 -17.83 28.43 -14.84
C ASP A 758 -17.18 27.30 -14.04
N ILE A 759 -17.77 27.00 -12.90
CA ILE A 759 -17.50 25.81 -12.09
C ILE A 759 -18.80 25.03 -11.96
N LEU A 760 -18.79 23.78 -12.32
CA LEU A 760 -19.89 22.85 -12.19
C LEU A 760 -19.85 22.20 -10.82
N LEU A 761 -20.98 22.23 -10.11
CA LEU A 761 -21.22 21.51 -8.88
C LEU A 761 -22.17 20.37 -9.15
N VAL A 762 -21.82 19.15 -8.70
CA VAL A 762 -22.66 17.96 -8.77
C VAL A 762 -22.81 17.37 -7.38
N ASN A 763 -24.04 17.30 -6.89
CA ASN A 763 -24.33 16.59 -5.66
C ASN A 763 -24.27 15.08 -5.91
N LEU A 764 -23.41 14.36 -5.16
CA LEU A 764 -23.18 12.94 -5.39
C LEU A 764 -24.29 12.02 -4.86
N GLN A 765 -25.21 12.55 -4.07
CA GLN A 765 -26.33 11.78 -3.55
C GLN A 765 -27.48 11.67 -4.55
N ASP A 766 -27.82 12.78 -5.24
CA ASP A 766 -29.02 12.87 -6.09
C ASP A 766 -28.74 13.33 -7.54
N GLY A 767 -27.48 13.58 -7.89
CA GLY A 767 -27.05 14.01 -9.22
C GLY A 767 -27.49 15.43 -9.61
N LYS A 768 -27.98 16.23 -8.66
CA LYS A 768 -28.33 17.63 -8.95
C LYS A 768 -27.11 18.45 -9.32
N VAL A 769 -27.33 19.32 -10.30
CA VAL A 769 -26.28 20.16 -10.88
C VAL A 769 -26.56 21.62 -10.59
N GLU A 770 -25.53 22.34 -10.14
CA GLU A 770 -25.51 23.79 -10.01
C GLU A 770 -24.28 24.34 -10.72
N VAL A 771 -24.29 25.60 -11.09
CA VAL A 771 -23.16 26.27 -11.76
C VAL A 771 -22.83 27.56 -11.03
N ILE A 772 -21.55 27.70 -10.68
CA ILE A 772 -20.99 28.94 -10.14
C ILE A 772 -20.33 29.65 -11.31
N THR A 773 -20.77 30.88 -11.61
CA THR A 773 -20.27 31.69 -12.72
C THR A 773 -19.39 32.85 -12.26
N GLY A 774 -18.68 33.51 -13.20
CA GLY A 774 -17.89 34.68 -12.89
C GLY A 774 -16.57 34.41 -12.18
N THR A 775 -15.98 33.24 -12.40
CA THR A 775 -14.70 32.86 -11.81
C THR A 775 -13.49 33.11 -12.74
N GLY A 776 -13.62 34.09 -13.64
CA GLY A 776 -12.55 34.55 -14.54
C GLY A 776 -12.18 33.53 -15.63
N ARG A 777 -11.37 33.91 -16.57
CA ARG A 777 -10.92 33.07 -17.69
C ARG A 777 -9.83 32.11 -17.26
N ALA A 778 -9.95 30.85 -17.66
CA ALA A 778 -8.88 29.87 -17.51
C ALA A 778 -7.60 30.26 -18.28
N ILE A 779 -6.47 29.78 -17.85
CA ILE A 779 -5.22 29.88 -18.58
C ILE A 779 -5.39 29.16 -19.92
N ASP A 780 -4.83 29.72 -21.03
CA ASP A 780 -4.85 29.03 -22.34
C ASP A 780 -4.32 27.59 -22.15
N PRO A 781 -5.01 26.56 -22.62
CA PRO A 781 -4.55 25.17 -22.48
C PRO A 781 -3.14 24.94 -23.02
N ARG A 782 -2.72 25.71 -24.05
CA ARG A 782 -1.32 25.68 -24.56
C ARG A 782 -0.30 26.25 -23.57
N GLY A 783 -0.73 27.08 -22.64
CA GLY A 783 0.10 27.59 -21.55
C GLY A 783 0.23 26.63 -20.36
N ALA A 784 -0.65 25.64 -20.24
CA ALA A 784 -0.51 24.59 -19.25
C ALA A 784 0.67 23.66 -19.64
N ARG A 785 1.60 23.48 -18.73
CA ARG A 785 2.80 22.67 -18.95
C ARG A 785 2.89 21.58 -17.87
N TRP A 786 3.71 20.60 -18.11
CA TRP A 786 4.08 19.55 -17.14
C TRP A 786 2.90 18.69 -16.67
N GLY A 787 1.86 18.51 -17.49
CA GLY A 787 0.66 17.75 -17.15
C GLY A 787 -0.30 18.45 -16.19
N ASN A 788 -0.05 19.72 -15.85
CA ASN A 788 -0.94 20.49 -15.00
C ASN A 788 -2.25 20.85 -15.71
N ALA A 789 -3.35 20.88 -14.95
CA ALA A 789 -4.61 21.44 -15.43
C ALA A 789 -4.46 22.95 -15.74
N ASN A 790 -5.14 23.42 -16.79
CA ASN A 790 -5.11 24.84 -17.14
C ASN A 790 -5.99 25.69 -16.17
N ARG A 791 -6.83 25.03 -15.39
CA ARG A 791 -7.61 25.65 -14.33
C ARG A 791 -7.75 24.69 -13.15
N PRO A 792 -6.69 24.55 -12.33
CA PRO A 792 -6.76 23.71 -11.15
C PRO A 792 -7.78 24.24 -10.14
N ILE A 793 -8.42 23.32 -9.42
CA ILE A 793 -9.32 23.61 -8.30
C ILE A 793 -8.90 22.75 -7.10
N SER A 794 -8.83 23.35 -5.91
CA SER A 794 -8.38 22.67 -4.70
C SER A 794 -9.24 23.05 -3.51
N SER A 795 -9.69 22.04 -2.78
CA SER A 795 -10.44 22.16 -1.53
C SER A 795 -9.50 22.28 -0.33
N ALA A 796 -9.90 23.04 0.67
CA ALA A 796 -9.20 23.14 1.95
C ALA A 796 -9.27 21.84 2.79
N GLY A 797 -9.92 20.80 2.29
CA GLY A 797 -10.11 19.51 2.95
C GLY A 797 -11.37 19.43 3.80
N VAL A 798 -11.54 18.31 4.51
CA VAL A 798 -12.79 17.90 5.18
C VAL A 798 -13.39 18.98 6.10
N PHE A 799 -12.56 19.76 6.78
CA PHE A 799 -13.02 20.77 7.74
C PHE A 799 -12.82 22.21 7.23
N GLY A 800 -12.46 22.35 5.96
CA GLY A 800 -12.28 23.67 5.35
C GLY A 800 -13.61 24.29 4.92
N THR A 801 -13.70 25.62 4.97
CA THR A 801 -14.85 26.37 4.46
C THR A 801 -14.69 26.74 2.98
N TYR A 802 -13.44 26.80 2.52
CA TYR A 802 -13.09 27.37 1.23
C TYR A 802 -12.51 26.37 0.25
N MET A 803 -12.69 26.68 -1.01
CA MET A 803 -11.96 26.12 -2.14
C MET A 803 -11.31 27.26 -2.90
N VAL A 804 -10.25 26.95 -3.66
CA VAL A 804 -9.61 27.93 -4.51
C VAL A 804 -9.47 27.38 -5.94
N THR A 805 -9.64 28.26 -6.90
CA THR A 805 -9.40 27.98 -8.31
C THR A 805 -8.64 29.14 -8.95
N THR A 806 -7.98 28.85 -10.06
CA THR A 806 -7.17 29.86 -10.76
C THR A 806 -7.87 30.42 -12.00
N ALA A 807 -7.51 31.63 -12.35
CA ALA A 807 -7.75 32.23 -13.64
C ALA A 807 -6.40 32.72 -14.23
N SER A 808 -6.40 33.29 -15.44
CA SER A 808 -5.17 33.72 -16.11
C SER A 808 -4.38 34.77 -15.31
N GLU A 809 -5.06 35.67 -14.60
CA GLU A 809 -4.46 36.78 -13.86
C GLU A 809 -4.99 36.93 -12.43
N ALA A 810 -5.72 35.94 -11.94
CA ALA A 810 -6.36 35.98 -10.63
C ALA A 810 -6.49 34.61 -10.00
N VAL A 811 -6.73 34.60 -8.70
CA VAL A 811 -7.14 33.44 -7.91
C VAL A 811 -8.50 33.74 -7.29
N PHE A 812 -9.43 32.81 -7.41
CA PHE A 812 -10.77 32.91 -6.84
C PHE A 812 -10.89 32.01 -5.63
N VAL A 813 -11.31 32.62 -4.52
CA VAL A 813 -11.65 31.90 -3.30
C VAL A 813 -13.17 31.69 -3.29
N LEU A 814 -13.59 30.45 -3.20
CA LEU A 814 -14.97 30.03 -3.21
C LEU A 814 -15.37 29.56 -1.82
N ASN A 815 -16.52 30.01 -1.35
CA ASN A 815 -17.11 29.45 -0.15
C ASN A 815 -17.94 28.20 -0.54
N GLY A 816 -17.48 27.03 -0.15
CA GLY A 816 -18.15 25.78 -0.48
C GLY A 816 -19.51 25.61 0.19
N LYS A 817 -19.74 26.28 1.32
CA LYS A 817 -21.01 26.25 2.06
C LYS A 817 -22.10 27.06 1.40
N THR A 818 -21.79 28.32 1.04
CA THR A 818 -22.73 29.22 0.38
C THR A 818 -22.80 29.01 -1.12
N ARG A 819 -21.82 28.26 -1.68
CA ARG A 819 -21.68 28.00 -3.13
C ARG A 819 -21.52 29.29 -3.95
N THR A 820 -20.78 30.24 -3.38
CA THR A 820 -20.54 31.57 -3.96
C THR A 820 -19.05 31.89 -4.00
N VAL A 821 -18.68 32.84 -4.84
CA VAL A 821 -17.37 33.48 -4.81
C VAL A 821 -17.24 34.32 -3.54
N ASN A 822 -16.25 33.98 -2.70
CA ASN A 822 -15.94 34.78 -1.51
C ASN A 822 -15.18 36.04 -1.89
N CYS A 823 -14.15 35.88 -2.71
CA CYS A 823 -13.37 37.01 -3.22
C CYS A 823 -12.55 36.63 -4.45
N GLU A 824 -12.07 37.65 -5.15
CA GLU A 824 -11.08 37.58 -6.22
C GLU A 824 -9.78 38.22 -5.75
N ILE A 825 -8.68 37.54 -5.96
CA ILE A 825 -7.31 38.03 -5.70
C ILE A 825 -6.66 38.27 -7.06
N GLY A 826 -6.67 39.52 -7.49
CA GLY A 826 -6.10 39.93 -8.77
C GLY A 826 -4.59 40.10 -8.76
N ASN A 827 -4.02 40.39 -9.94
CA ASN A 827 -2.57 40.58 -10.18
C ASN A 827 -1.70 39.35 -9.88
N VAL A 828 -2.25 38.16 -9.96
CA VAL A 828 -1.52 36.90 -9.86
C VAL A 828 -1.36 36.32 -11.26
N VAL A 829 -0.19 36.50 -11.86
CA VAL A 829 0.05 36.14 -13.27
C VAL A 829 0.23 34.63 -13.41
N HIS A 830 -0.63 34.00 -14.17
CA HIS A 830 -0.64 32.58 -14.49
C HIS A 830 -0.46 31.68 -13.25
N PRO A 831 -1.35 31.76 -12.26
CA PRO A 831 -1.26 30.87 -11.11
C PRO A 831 -1.50 29.42 -11.55
N ARG A 832 -0.48 28.57 -11.35
CA ARG A 832 -0.41 27.21 -11.89
C ARG A 832 -0.99 26.15 -10.99
N MET A 833 -0.86 26.33 -9.67
CA MET A 833 -1.32 25.38 -8.66
C MET A 833 -1.46 26.06 -7.29
N MET A 834 -2.23 25.42 -6.44
CA MET A 834 -2.42 25.83 -5.05
C MET A 834 -2.25 24.65 -4.11
N VAL A 835 -1.70 24.93 -2.92
CA VAL A 835 -1.55 23.93 -1.85
C VAL A 835 -2.04 24.52 -0.53
N TRP A 836 -2.97 23.82 0.09
CA TRP A 836 -3.47 24.17 1.40
C TRP A 836 -2.56 23.67 2.51
N VAL A 837 -2.41 24.51 3.53
CA VAL A 837 -1.68 24.19 4.76
C VAL A 837 -2.48 24.71 5.95
N ARG A 838 -2.36 24.05 7.10
CA ARG A 838 -2.86 24.58 8.35
C ARG A 838 -2.02 25.77 8.79
N SER A 839 -2.65 26.77 9.39
CA SER A 839 -1.90 27.89 10.00
C SER A 839 -1.05 27.37 11.16
N PRO A 840 0.13 27.96 11.43
CA PRO A 840 1.01 27.54 12.51
C PRO A 840 0.33 27.62 13.87
#